data_34fe7b7ec0f82b0a9483eccbbb92915f
#
_entry.id   34fe7b7ec0f82b0a9483eccbbb92915f
#
_cell.length_a   1.000
_cell.length_b   1.000
_cell.length_c   1.000
_cell.angle_alpha   90.00
_cell.angle_beta   90.00
_cell.angle_gamma   90.00
#
_symmetry.space_group_name_H-M   'P 1'
#
loop_
_entity.id
_entity.type
_entity.pdbx_description
1 polymer ?
#
loop_
_entity_poly.entity_id
_entity_poly.type
_entity_poly.pdbx_seq_one_letter_code
_entity_poly.pdbx_strand_id
1 'polypeptide(L)'
;ETVEEREERNLARCETIEETIEYLNAKRGTKYGLIKVRLYRPFSVEAIKALVPATARRVAVLDRTKEPGAIGEPLFLDVKVALEGMGLNIIGGRYGLSSKEFTPSMVLAIYKHLEKGGFHGFTVGIDDDVTNLSLKIEEEITTEPEGTTNCMFWGLGGDGTVGANKSSIKIIGDNTDKYAQAYFSYDSKKSYGVTVSHLRFGDKPIKSTYLITSPDFVSCSSASYIGRYDLLKGIKEGGTFLLNSHYSNDEVFSKLTRDMQETIINKKIKFYNINAEAIIKSQPGLRGKGANTVMMVAYFKVSGIVPFDKAYVGMQEMTKKTFKKKGDEVVNMNLKLIDLAVDACQEVKVPASLDGVSCYVPPQLISDDAIPFAKSIIKPLMHLKGDEVPVSAMSVDGTLPTGTSCLEKRGIAPRVPIWNSDNCIQCNMCTMSCPHAAIRAKLIDPKDLANAPASFKTIESKPKKDPAYNFKIQVYIEDCTGCGVCLETCPTKPEKRALTWSTLEKERAAGENANEKFFDSLPDDVLGSFAPTTVKGAMFKKPLFEFSGACAGCGETPYVKLMSQLFGSNMIIANATGCSSIYGGTFPTIPYTTTKEGRGPSWANSLFEDNAEFGLGMRLSVDQNRALLKLNVEKVLACENACDTLKNVLGKAMELWDSKGPEAVAAQNAVKAALPEAIRNACPEGKVILEKIQELQDYFVDKSVWILGGDGWAYDIGYGGLDHVVASGRDVNILVLDTEVYSNTGGQASKATNIGAVAQFAAAGKAIQKKSLAEIAMSYGYIYVAQVAMGANPQQTLKAIAEAEAYPGPSLVIGYAPCEMHSIKGGMTNCQAE
;
A
#
# COMPACT_ATOMS: atom_id res chain seq x y z
N GLU A 1 -7.68 11.26 -11.08
CA GLU A 1 -6.87 11.84 -12.14
C GLU A 1 -7.78 12.63 -13.08
N THR A 2 -7.52 13.93 -13.25
CA THR A 2 -8.30 14.78 -14.16
C THR A 2 -8.05 14.38 -15.61
N VAL A 3 -8.98 14.76 -16.52
CA VAL A 3 -8.80 14.58 -17.97
C VAL A 3 -7.52 15.29 -18.43
N GLU A 4 -7.21 16.47 -17.84
CA GLU A 4 -6.01 17.26 -18.14
C GLU A 4 -4.73 16.54 -17.71
N GLU A 5 -4.68 15.96 -16.51
CA GLU A 5 -3.53 15.17 -16.04
C GLU A 5 -3.31 13.90 -16.88
N ARG A 6 -4.38 13.31 -17.41
CA ARG A 6 -4.29 12.17 -18.34
C ARG A 6 -3.81 12.61 -19.73
N GLU A 7 -4.23 13.77 -20.20
CA GLU A 7 -3.76 14.36 -21.46
C GLU A 7 -2.29 14.78 -21.36
N GLU A 8 -1.88 15.45 -20.28
CA GLU A 8 -0.48 15.81 -20.03
C GLU A 8 0.43 14.59 -19.97
N ARG A 9 0.03 13.50 -19.31
CA ARG A 9 0.80 12.26 -19.27
C ARG A 9 0.93 11.58 -20.63
N ASN A 10 -0.08 11.61 -21.46
CA ASN A 10 -0.01 11.06 -22.82
C ASN A 10 0.88 11.93 -23.71
N LEU A 11 0.80 13.26 -23.58
CA LEU A 11 1.69 14.20 -24.25
C LEU A 11 3.14 14.04 -23.80
N ALA A 12 3.38 13.88 -22.50
CA ALA A 12 4.69 13.68 -21.92
C ALA A 12 5.44 12.47 -22.54
N ARG A 13 4.75 11.37 -22.78
CA ARG A 13 5.35 10.18 -23.39
C ARG A 13 5.61 10.34 -24.90
N CYS A 14 4.85 11.16 -25.60
CA CYS A 14 5.21 11.59 -26.95
C CYS A 14 6.50 12.41 -26.96
N GLU A 15 6.81 13.14 -25.90
CA GLU A 15 8.06 13.88 -25.75
C GLU A 15 9.28 12.96 -25.62
N THR A 16 9.15 11.82 -24.94
CA THR A 16 10.21 10.79 -24.92
C THR A 16 10.54 10.31 -26.34
N ILE A 17 9.51 10.05 -27.16
CA ILE A 17 9.73 9.64 -28.57
C ILE A 17 10.38 10.77 -29.33
N GLU A 18 9.88 12.01 -29.23
CA GLU A 18 10.43 13.19 -29.91
C GLU A 18 11.89 13.41 -29.55
N GLU A 19 12.24 13.44 -28.27
CA GLU A 19 13.63 13.57 -27.82
C GLU A 19 14.51 12.45 -28.40
N THR A 20 14.00 11.22 -28.38
CA THR A 20 14.73 10.05 -28.86
C THR A 20 14.99 10.15 -30.38
N ILE A 21 14.00 10.52 -31.20
CA ILE A 21 14.20 10.65 -32.64
C ILE A 21 15.07 11.86 -32.99
N GLU A 22 14.97 12.97 -32.28
CA GLU A 22 15.88 14.11 -32.44
C GLU A 22 17.34 13.67 -32.23
N TYR A 23 17.59 12.93 -31.12
CA TYR A 23 18.90 12.35 -30.83
C TYR A 23 19.37 11.38 -31.93
N LEU A 24 18.53 10.40 -32.32
CA LEU A 24 18.90 9.39 -33.32
C LEU A 24 19.14 9.99 -34.68
N ASN A 25 18.30 10.94 -35.11
CA ASN A 25 18.46 11.63 -36.40
C ASN A 25 19.75 12.47 -36.44
N ALA A 26 20.04 13.18 -35.34
CA ALA A 26 21.26 14.02 -35.27
C ALA A 26 22.54 13.20 -35.09
N LYS A 27 22.56 12.17 -34.24
CA LYS A 27 23.78 11.43 -33.89
C LYS A 27 24.04 10.21 -34.79
N ARG A 28 22.97 9.60 -35.36
CA ARG A 28 23.08 8.36 -36.18
C ARG A 28 22.68 8.55 -37.66
N GLY A 29 22.22 9.75 -38.03
CA GLY A 29 21.79 10.04 -39.39
C GLY A 29 20.52 9.30 -39.83
N THR A 30 19.72 8.81 -38.87
CA THR A 30 18.41 8.18 -39.14
C THR A 30 17.42 9.21 -39.68
N LYS A 31 16.31 8.77 -40.25
CA LYS A 31 15.22 9.62 -40.74
C LYS A 31 13.87 9.18 -40.15
N TYR A 32 13.83 9.11 -38.82
CA TYR A 32 12.63 8.75 -38.10
C TYR A 32 11.72 9.95 -37.94
N GLY A 33 10.41 9.76 -37.97
CA GLY A 33 9.39 10.77 -37.77
C GLY A 33 8.38 10.36 -36.69
N LEU A 34 7.67 11.33 -36.15
CA LEU A 34 6.61 11.15 -35.16
C LEU A 34 5.38 11.96 -35.53
N ILE A 35 4.21 11.35 -35.48
CA ILE A 35 2.92 12.02 -35.50
C ILE A 35 2.31 11.93 -34.10
N LYS A 36 2.04 13.08 -33.46
CA LYS A 36 1.40 13.17 -32.14
C LYS A 36 -0.10 13.38 -32.34
N VAL A 37 -0.91 12.38 -32.06
CA VAL A 37 -2.39 12.52 -32.09
C VAL A 37 -2.84 13.17 -30.80
N ARG A 38 -3.17 14.46 -30.86
CA ARG A 38 -3.65 15.24 -29.70
C ARG A 38 -5.18 15.22 -29.58
N LEU A 39 -5.87 15.39 -30.69
CA LEU A 39 -7.34 15.30 -30.76
C LEU A 39 -7.71 13.94 -31.33
N TYR A 40 -8.13 13.01 -30.43
CA TYR A 40 -8.47 11.65 -30.83
C TYR A 40 -9.90 11.52 -31.36
N ARG A 41 -10.83 12.31 -30.84
CA ARG A 41 -12.23 12.34 -31.26
C ARG A 41 -12.71 13.80 -31.41
N PRO A 42 -13.32 14.17 -32.57
CA PRO A 42 -13.47 13.35 -33.77
C PRO A 42 -12.15 13.09 -34.48
N PHE A 43 -11.96 11.86 -35.01
CA PHE A 43 -10.72 11.47 -35.71
C PHE A 43 -10.70 12.04 -37.11
N SER A 44 -9.67 12.84 -37.43
CA SER A 44 -9.55 13.45 -38.78
C SER A 44 -8.71 12.60 -39.73
N VAL A 45 -9.38 11.94 -40.65
CA VAL A 45 -8.76 11.12 -41.69
C VAL A 45 -7.89 11.98 -42.62
N GLU A 46 -8.36 13.18 -43.00
CA GLU A 46 -7.66 14.11 -43.86
C GLU A 46 -6.37 14.60 -43.22
N ALA A 47 -6.43 14.94 -41.91
CA ALA A 47 -5.26 15.45 -41.21
C ALA A 47 -4.16 14.40 -41.12
N ILE A 48 -4.50 13.16 -40.76
CA ILE A 48 -3.49 12.11 -40.63
C ILE A 48 -2.88 11.75 -41.99
N LYS A 49 -3.67 11.68 -43.07
CA LYS A 49 -3.19 11.47 -44.43
C LYS A 49 -2.23 12.56 -44.89
N ALA A 50 -2.53 13.83 -44.61
CA ALA A 50 -1.70 14.97 -44.96
C ALA A 50 -0.36 15.01 -44.22
N LEU A 51 -0.30 14.45 -42.99
CA LEU A 51 0.92 14.44 -42.17
C LEU A 51 1.87 13.30 -42.50
N VAL A 52 1.42 12.21 -43.13
CA VAL A 52 2.28 11.09 -43.52
C VAL A 52 3.11 11.45 -44.74
N PRO A 53 4.46 11.53 -44.66
CA PRO A 53 5.29 11.87 -45.82
C PRO A 53 5.19 10.81 -46.90
N ALA A 54 5.25 11.22 -48.17
CA ALA A 54 5.28 10.30 -49.33
C ALA A 54 6.47 9.32 -49.31
N THR A 55 7.50 9.65 -48.56
CA THR A 55 8.68 8.79 -48.35
C THR A 55 8.49 7.71 -47.28
N ALA A 56 7.46 7.82 -46.44
CA ALA A 56 7.16 6.81 -45.46
C ALA A 56 6.82 5.47 -46.12
N ARG A 57 7.25 4.38 -45.49
CA ARG A 57 6.95 3.00 -45.91
C ARG A 57 6.36 2.17 -44.80
N ARG A 58 6.66 2.49 -43.55
CA ARG A 58 6.30 1.75 -42.37
C ARG A 58 5.82 2.70 -41.29
N VAL A 59 4.77 2.31 -40.59
CA VAL A 59 4.15 3.07 -39.46
C VAL A 59 3.93 2.12 -38.30
N ALA A 60 4.45 2.47 -37.14
CA ALA A 60 4.08 1.83 -35.87
C ALA A 60 3.10 2.74 -35.14
N VAL A 61 1.94 2.24 -34.82
CA VAL A 61 0.93 2.95 -34.01
C VAL A 61 1.02 2.44 -32.59
N LEU A 62 1.18 3.35 -31.63
CA LEU A 62 1.38 3.01 -30.24
C LEU A 62 0.14 3.37 -29.42
N ASP A 63 -0.43 2.38 -28.77
CA ASP A 63 -1.54 2.51 -27.84
C ASP A 63 -1.08 2.19 -26.40
N ARG A 64 -1.58 2.96 -25.42
CA ARG A 64 -1.31 2.72 -24.00
C ARG A 64 -2.42 1.90 -23.35
N THR A 65 -3.05 1.06 -24.11
CA THR A 65 -4.09 0.15 -23.66
C THR A 65 -3.90 -1.23 -24.28
N LYS A 66 -4.56 -2.22 -23.72
CA LYS A 66 -4.72 -3.55 -24.31
C LYS A 66 -6.21 -3.87 -24.33
N GLU A 67 -6.73 -4.16 -25.52
CA GLU A 67 -8.13 -4.53 -25.72
C GLU A 67 -8.24 -6.07 -25.85
N PRO A 68 -8.60 -6.78 -24.78
CA PRO A 68 -8.72 -8.23 -24.83
C PRO A 68 -9.76 -8.68 -25.85
N GLY A 69 -9.39 -9.60 -26.74
CA GLY A 69 -10.27 -10.12 -27.80
C GLY A 69 -10.40 -9.22 -29.05
N ALA A 70 -9.81 -8.03 -29.08
CA ALA A 70 -9.77 -7.19 -30.27
C ALA A 70 -8.60 -7.58 -31.19
N ILE A 71 -8.76 -7.28 -32.49
CA ILE A 71 -7.71 -7.49 -33.50
C ILE A 71 -6.64 -6.39 -33.50
N GLY A 72 -6.80 -5.37 -32.67
CA GLY A 72 -5.87 -4.25 -32.46
C GLY A 72 -6.45 -3.23 -31.49
N GLU A 73 -5.63 -2.36 -31.01
CA GLU A 73 -5.96 -1.30 -30.07
C GLU A 73 -6.67 -0.12 -30.78
N PRO A 74 -7.39 0.74 -30.06
CA PRO A 74 -8.28 1.74 -30.65
C PRO A 74 -7.61 2.70 -31.65
N LEU A 75 -6.46 3.30 -31.29
CA LEU A 75 -5.78 4.23 -32.20
C LEU A 75 -5.22 3.50 -33.42
N PHE A 76 -4.68 2.28 -33.23
CA PHE A 76 -4.21 1.47 -34.34
C PHE A 76 -5.32 1.19 -35.35
N LEU A 77 -6.53 0.82 -34.90
CA LEU A 77 -7.66 0.54 -35.79
C LEU A 77 -8.05 1.76 -36.61
N ASP A 78 -8.18 2.94 -35.97
CA ASP A 78 -8.51 4.19 -36.66
C ASP A 78 -7.45 4.57 -37.69
N VAL A 79 -6.16 4.53 -37.33
CA VAL A 79 -5.06 4.85 -38.23
C VAL A 79 -4.96 3.85 -39.37
N LYS A 80 -5.14 2.56 -39.10
CA LYS A 80 -5.10 1.50 -40.13
C LYS A 80 -6.16 1.72 -41.18
N VAL A 81 -7.39 2.03 -40.80
CA VAL A 81 -8.51 2.33 -41.68
C VAL A 81 -8.26 3.66 -42.41
N ALA A 82 -7.84 4.69 -41.68
CA ALA A 82 -7.61 6.01 -42.30
C ALA A 82 -6.53 6.01 -43.39
N LEU A 83 -5.47 5.21 -43.22
CA LEU A 83 -4.34 5.15 -44.15
C LEU A 83 -4.44 3.98 -45.16
N GLU A 84 -5.61 3.30 -45.20
CA GLU A 84 -5.84 2.25 -46.18
C GLU A 84 -5.60 2.74 -47.61
N GLY A 85 -4.99 1.90 -48.45
CA GLY A 85 -4.67 2.24 -49.85
C GLY A 85 -3.40 3.08 -50.07
N MET A 86 -2.73 3.55 -48.99
CA MET A 86 -1.48 4.33 -49.13
C MET A 86 -0.21 3.48 -49.32
N GLY A 87 -0.32 2.16 -49.40
CA GLY A 87 0.84 1.26 -49.60
C GLY A 87 1.79 1.18 -48.41
N LEU A 88 1.32 1.51 -47.22
CA LEU A 88 2.09 1.51 -45.96
C LEU A 88 2.00 0.15 -45.24
N ASN A 89 3.12 -0.31 -44.68
CA ASN A 89 3.09 -1.36 -43.68
C ASN A 89 2.77 -0.72 -42.31
N ILE A 90 1.57 -0.98 -41.81
CA ILE A 90 1.07 -0.38 -40.55
C ILE A 90 0.92 -1.48 -39.51
N ILE A 91 1.68 -1.38 -38.43
CA ILE A 91 1.64 -2.30 -37.27
C ILE A 91 1.25 -1.56 -36.01
N GLY A 92 0.54 -2.24 -35.11
CA GLY A 92 0.19 -1.73 -33.79
C GLY A 92 1.12 -2.26 -32.71
N GLY A 93 1.34 -1.46 -31.68
CA GLY A 93 2.14 -1.85 -30.52
C GLY A 93 1.62 -1.21 -29.24
N ARG A 94 1.92 -1.83 -28.12
CA ARG A 94 1.52 -1.43 -26.78
C ARG A 94 2.70 -0.96 -25.95
N TYR A 95 2.52 0.11 -25.20
CA TYR A 95 3.56 0.67 -24.34
C TYR A 95 2.96 1.18 -23.03
N GLY A 96 3.79 1.31 -22.00
CA GLY A 96 3.40 1.97 -20.75
C GLY A 96 2.16 1.39 -20.05
N LEU A 97 1.85 0.11 -20.30
CA LEU A 97 0.72 -0.57 -19.66
C LEU A 97 0.87 -0.52 -18.14
N SER A 98 -0.26 -0.32 -17.43
CA SER A 98 -0.29 -0.28 -15.97
C SER A 98 0.74 0.68 -15.35
N SER A 99 0.97 1.85 -15.97
CA SER A 99 1.96 2.84 -15.54
C SER A 99 3.44 2.40 -15.63
N LYS A 100 3.75 1.35 -16.39
CA LYS A 100 5.12 0.98 -16.72
C LYS A 100 5.86 2.15 -17.37
N GLU A 101 7.17 2.24 -17.13
CA GLU A 101 8.03 3.26 -17.71
C GLU A 101 8.13 3.13 -19.23
N PHE A 102 8.47 4.24 -19.87
CA PHE A 102 8.71 4.28 -21.32
C PHE A 102 9.97 5.08 -21.62
N THR A 103 11.05 4.38 -21.92
CA THR A 103 12.41 4.94 -22.04
C THR A 103 12.85 5.13 -23.47
N PRO A 104 13.88 5.96 -23.73
CA PRO A 104 14.51 6.09 -25.06
C PRO A 104 14.98 4.76 -25.65
N SER A 105 15.46 3.83 -24.82
CA SER A 105 15.90 2.50 -25.27
C SER A 105 14.73 1.68 -25.81
N MET A 106 13.53 1.82 -25.21
CA MET A 106 12.29 1.19 -25.69
C MET A 106 11.85 1.80 -27.03
N VAL A 107 11.98 3.12 -27.20
CA VAL A 107 11.71 3.80 -28.47
C VAL A 107 12.64 3.31 -29.57
N LEU A 108 13.93 3.16 -29.27
CA LEU A 108 14.90 2.61 -30.22
C LEU A 108 14.53 1.17 -30.60
N ALA A 109 14.10 0.33 -29.65
CA ALA A 109 13.68 -1.04 -29.95
C ALA A 109 12.47 -1.07 -30.90
N ILE A 110 11.50 -0.15 -30.74
CA ILE A 110 10.34 -0.03 -31.61
C ILE A 110 10.78 0.33 -33.03
N TYR A 111 11.67 1.31 -33.21
CA TYR A 111 12.16 1.69 -34.55
C TYR A 111 12.96 0.57 -35.20
N LYS A 112 13.84 -0.12 -34.47
CA LYS A 112 14.56 -1.31 -34.97
C LYS A 112 13.61 -2.42 -35.40
N HIS A 113 12.52 -2.61 -34.63
CA HIS A 113 11.46 -3.59 -34.98
C HIS A 113 10.74 -3.18 -36.28
N LEU A 114 10.40 -1.90 -36.42
CA LEU A 114 9.74 -1.37 -37.59
C LEU A 114 10.65 -1.46 -38.84
N GLU A 115 11.96 -1.21 -38.73
CA GLU A 115 12.92 -1.34 -39.80
C GLU A 115 13.00 -2.77 -40.34
N LYS A 116 12.91 -3.76 -39.49
CA LYS A 116 12.90 -5.18 -39.84
C LYS A 116 11.56 -5.64 -40.43
N GLY A 117 10.57 -4.75 -40.60
CA GLY A 117 9.23 -5.10 -41.05
C GLY A 117 8.39 -5.84 -40.04
N GLY A 118 8.64 -5.58 -38.76
CA GLY A 118 8.19 -6.31 -37.57
C GLY A 118 6.73 -6.77 -37.52
N PHE A 119 6.38 -7.54 -36.52
CA PHE A 119 5.04 -8.09 -36.34
C PHE A 119 4.08 -7.12 -35.65
N HIS A 120 2.78 -7.26 -35.93
CA HIS A 120 1.71 -6.50 -35.30
C HIS A 120 1.39 -7.04 -33.91
N GLY A 121 0.96 -6.18 -32.99
CA GLY A 121 0.56 -6.55 -31.65
C GLY A 121 1.73 -6.70 -30.67
N PHE A 122 2.89 -6.12 -30.96
CA PHE A 122 4.03 -6.12 -30.05
C PHE A 122 3.73 -5.32 -28.77
N THR A 123 4.49 -5.62 -27.74
CA THR A 123 4.52 -4.85 -26.47
C THR A 123 5.96 -4.43 -26.19
N VAL A 124 6.16 -3.36 -25.42
CA VAL A 124 7.46 -2.96 -24.93
C VAL A 124 7.42 -2.62 -23.45
N GLY A 125 8.49 -2.92 -22.72
CA GLY A 125 8.63 -2.64 -21.30
C GLY A 125 8.02 -3.67 -20.34
N ILE A 126 7.69 -4.87 -20.84
CA ILE A 126 7.17 -5.99 -20.07
C ILE A 126 8.05 -7.21 -20.34
N ASP A 127 8.33 -8.02 -19.33
CA ASP A 127 8.96 -9.33 -19.47
C ASP A 127 7.87 -10.38 -19.71
N ASP A 128 7.50 -10.54 -20.98
CA ASP A 128 6.42 -11.43 -21.44
C ASP A 128 6.99 -12.76 -21.92
N ASP A 129 7.11 -13.68 -21.00
CA ASP A 129 7.54 -15.06 -21.22
C ASP A 129 6.37 -16.02 -21.56
N VAL A 130 5.14 -15.52 -21.64
CA VAL A 130 3.93 -16.29 -21.95
C VAL A 130 3.57 -16.17 -23.45
N THR A 131 3.36 -14.95 -23.95
CA THR A 131 3.00 -14.72 -25.35
C THR A 131 4.21 -14.35 -26.23
N ASN A 132 5.31 -13.96 -25.60
CA ASN A 132 6.57 -13.59 -26.27
C ASN A 132 6.41 -12.44 -27.30
N LEU A 133 5.44 -11.54 -27.06
CA LEU A 133 5.19 -10.39 -27.92
C LEU A 133 5.97 -9.14 -27.49
N SER A 134 6.71 -9.19 -26.40
CA SER A 134 7.48 -8.05 -25.92
C SER A 134 8.82 -7.90 -26.63
N LEU A 135 9.11 -6.67 -27.09
CA LEU A 135 10.36 -6.38 -27.75
C LEU A 135 11.52 -6.37 -26.76
N LYS A 136 12.61 -7.02 -27.12
CA LYS A 136 13.85 -7.00 -26.32
C LYS A 136 14.56 -5.65 -26.47
N ILE A 137 15.04 -5.12 -25.36
CA ILE A 137 15.90 -3.94 -25.33
C ILE A 137 17.34 -4.42 -25.55
N GLU A 138 17.84 -4.28 -26.79
CA GLU A 138 19.17 -4.74 -27.17
C GLU A 138 20.27 -3.72 -26.83
N GLU A 139 19.88 -2.45 -26.64
CA GLU A 139 20.80 -1.35 -26.46
C GLU A 139 20.19 -0.29 -25.52
N GLU A 140 20.91 0.06 -24.48
CA GLU A 140 20.55 1.17 -23.60
C GLU A 140 21.15 2.49 -24.14
N ILE A 141 20.29 3.50 -24.29
CA ILE A 141 20.70 4.83 -24.74
C ILE A 141 20.21 5.92 -23.79
N THR A 142 20.99 6.98 -23.69
CA THR A 142 20.65 8.22 -23.00
C THR A 142 20.52 9.34 -24.01
N THR A 143 19.38 10.03 -24.00
CA THR A 143 19.03 11.05 -25.00
C THR A 143 18.91 12.45 -24.41
N GLU A 144 19.14 12.61 -23.13
CA GLU A 144 19.11 13.90 -22.44
C GLU A 144 20.12 14.89 -23.07
N PRO A 145 19.76 16.19 -23.18
CA PRO A 145 20.67 17.20 -23.70
C PRO A 145 21.98 17.25 -22.93
N GLU A 146 23.09 17.47 -23.65
CA GLU A 146 24.39 17.69 -23.00
C GLU A 146 24.33 18.85 -22.02
N GLY A 147 24.93 18.67 -20.81
CA GLY A 147 24.90 19.64 -19.71
C GLY A 147 23.71 19.48 -18.78
N THR A 148 22.87 18.47 -18.99
CA THR A 148 21.83 18.11 -18.02
C THR A 148 22.43 17.44 -16.79
N THR A 149 22.11 17.95 -15.62
CA THR A 149 22.45 17.35 -14.32
C THR A 149 21.25 16.58 -13.77
N ASN A 150 21.44 15.32 -13.47
CA ASN A 150 20.44 14.39 -12.96
C ASN A 150 20.62 14.14 -11.46
N CYS A 151 19.62 14.45 -10.66
CA CYS A 151 19.64 14.26 -9.22
C CYS A 151 18.53 13.31 -8.77
N MET A 152 18.87 12.33 -7.94
CA MET A 152 17.92 11.42 -7.31
C MET A 152 17.94 11.57 -5.79
N PHE A 153 16.73 11.64 -5.18
CA PHE A 153 16.61 11.77 -3.73
C PHE A 153 15.69 10.66 -3.20
N TRP A 154 16.29 9.81 -2.39
CA TRP A 154 15.60 8.75 -1.66
C TRP A 154 15.14 9.29 -0.31
N GLY A 155 13.84 9.43 -0.14
CA GLY A 155 13.20 9.95 1.05
C GLY A 155 12.26 8.95 1.71
N LEU A 156 11.89 9.27 2.95
CA LEU A 156 10.91 8.52 3.71
C LEU A 156 9.57 9.28 3.70
N GLY A 157 8.47 8.61 3.39
CA GLY A 157 7.15 9.23 3.37
C GLY A 157 6.84 9.96 4.67
N GLY A 158 6.58 11.26 4.58
CA GLY A 158 6.34 12.12 5.74
C GLY A 158 7.60 12.79 6.35
N ASP A 159 8.81 12.50 5.86
CA ASP A 159 10.04 13.13 6.35
C ASP A 159 10.27 14.56 5.82
N GLY A 160 9.49 14.99 4.83
CA GLY A 160 9.56 16.31 4.20
C GLY A 160 10.55 16.41 3.03
N THR A 161 11.18 15.32 2.60
CA THR A 161 12.14 15.30 1.47
C THR A 161 11.51 15.85 0.19
N VAL A 162 10.29 15.43 -0.15
CA VAL A 162 9.57 15.93 -1.35
C VAL A 162 9.36 17.44 -1.28
N GLY A 163 8.95 17.95 -0.12
CA GLY A 163 8.78 19.40 0.10
C GLY A 163 10.10 20.18 -0.04
N ALA A 164 11.19 19.65 0.50
CA ALA A 164 12.52 20.23 0.35
C ALA A 164 12.97 20.27 -1.11
N ASN A 165 12.73 19.18 -1.86
CA ASN A 165 13.05 19.10 -3.28
C ASN A 165 12.24 20.10 -4.12
N LYS A 166 10.94 20.28 -3.85
CA LYS A 166 10.14 21.35 -4.46
C LYS A 166 10.70 22.75 -4.16
N SER A 167 11.17 22.98 -2.94
CA SER A 167 11.83 24.23 -2.56
C SER A 167 13.18 24.40 -3.28
N SER A 168 13.96 23.32 -3.41
CA SER A 168 15.24 23.33 -4.12
C SER A 168 15.09 23.68 -5.60
N ILE A 169 14.09 23.10 -6.27
CA ILE A 169 13.78 23.44 -7.68
C ILE A 169 13.50 24.92 -7.82
N LYS A 170 12.71 25.48 -6.90
CA LYS A 170 12.38 26.91 -6.92
C LYS A 170 13.60 27.78 -6.68
N ILE A 171 14.45 27.41 -5.71
CA ILE A 171 15.72 28.16 -5.46
C ILE A 171 16.61 28.13 -6.70
N ILE A 172 16.73 27.01 -7.37
CA ILE A 172 17.52 26.88 -8.60
C ILE A 172 16.93 27.75 -9.71
N GLY A 173 15.61 27.65 -9.95
CA GLY A 173 14.93 28.46 -10.98
C GLY A 173 14.99 29.95 -10.73
N ASP A 174 14.86 30.40 -9.47
CA ASP A 174 14.92 31.82 -9.10
C ASP A 174 16.36 32.41 -9.16
N ASN A 175 17.40 31.55 -9.14
CA ASN A 175 18.81 31.99 -9.09
C ASN A 175 19.67 31.60 -10.31
N THR A 176 19.11 30.93 -11.30
CA THR A 176 19.80 30.51 -12.52
C THR A 176 18.86 30.59 -13.71
N ASP A 177 19.41 30.62 -14.93
CA ASP A 177 18.65 30.52 -16.19
C ASP A 177 18.41 29.05 -16.61
N LYS A 178 18.62 28.09 -15.70
CA LYS A 178 18.46 26.65 -15.99
C LYS A 178 17.00 26.27 -16.13
N TYR A 179 16.74 25.42 -17.12
CA TYR A 179 15.49 24.64 -17.16
C TYR A 179 15.49 23.63 -16.02
N ALA A 180 14.35 23.43 -15.39
CA ALA A 180 14.19 22.50 -14.27
C ALA A 180 12.99 21.59 -14.50
N GLN A 181 13.14 20.31 -14.22
CA GLN A 181 12.08 19.31 -14.27
C GLN A 181 12.13 18.47 -13.00
N ALA A 182 10.97 18.09 -12.48
CA ALA A 182 10.88 17.18 -11.36
C ALA A 182 9.75 16.17 -11.53
N TYR A 183 10.02 14.96 -11.07
CA TYR A 183 9.04 13.91 -10.92
C TYR A 183 9.20 13.24 -9.56
N PHE A 184 8.08 12.93 -8.90
CA PHE A 184 8.08 12.33 -7.55
C PHE A 184 7.38 10.98 -7.62
N SER A 185 8.12 9.91 -7.34
CA SER A 185 7.58 8.57 -7.19
C SER A 185 7.29 8.27 -5.74
N TYR A 186 6.14 7.68 -5.46
CA TYR A 186 5.66 7.36 -4.12
C TYR A 186 5.36 5.88 -3.98
N ASP A 187 5.61 5.33 -2.80
CA ASP A 187 5.07 4.05 -2.38
C ASP A 187 3.54 4.19 -2.15
N SER A 188 2.81 3.12 -2.36
CA SER A 188 1.39 3.03 -2.03
C SER A 188 1.11 3.05 -0.51
N LYS A 189 2.11 2.76 0.32
CA LYS A 189 2.01 2.84 1.78
C LYS A 189 2.02 4.28 2.26
N LYS A 190 1.03 4.64 3.09
CA LYS A 190 0.81 6.03 3.51
C LYS A 190 1.89 6.57 4.45
N SER A 191 2.35 5.77 5.43
CA SER A 191 3.37 6.20 6.37
C SER A 191 4.70 5.50 6.12
N TYR A 192 5.76 6.30 6.05
CA TYR A 192 7.13 5.82 5.92
C TYR A 192 7.38 4.96 4.68
N GLY A 193 6.54 5.06 3.64
CA GLY A 193 6.80 4.49 2.34
C GLY A 193 7.99 5.18 1.68
N VAL A 194 8.69 4.47 0.79
CA VAL A 194 9.80 5.07 0.05
C VAL A 194 9.29 6.15 -0.91
N THR A 195 9.99 7.27 -0.99
CA THR A 195 9.79 8.28 -2.03
C THR A 195 11.09 8.44 -2.82
N VAL A 196 10.98 8.51 -4.14
CA VAL A 196 12.12 8.80 -5.00
C VAL A 196 11.80 10.04 -5.81
N SER A 197 12.58 11.11 -5.59
CA SER A 197 12.45 12.34 -6.36
C SER A 197 13.50 12.36 -7.46
N HIS A 198 13.07 12.59 -8.69
CA HIS A 198 13.90 12.70 -9.88
C HIS A 198 13.93 14.15 -10.34
N LEU A 199 15.07 14.82 -10.25
CA LEU A 199 15.22 16.22 -10.60
C LEU A 199 16.24 16.37 -11.73
N ARG A 200 15.89 17.09 -12.78
CA ARG A 200 16.78 17.44 -13.89
C ARG A 200 16.96 18.95 -13.98
N PHE A 201 18.18 19.36 -14.22
CA PHE A 201 18.55 20.76 -14.42
C PHE A 201 19.47 20.87 -15.61
N GLY A 202 19.21 21.79 -16.56
CA GLY A 202 20.03 21.94 -17.76
C GLY A 202 19.90 23.30 -18.39
N ASP A 203 20.85 23.63 -19.29
CA ASP A 203 20.85 24.90 -20.03
C ASP A 203 19.99 24.87 -21.30
N LYS A 204 19.39 23.71 -21.61
CA LYS A 204 18.46 23.48 -22.71
C LYS A 204 17.11 22.99 -22.20
N PRO A 205 16.01 23.20 -22.94
CA PRO A 205 14.71 22.64 -22.62
C PRO A 205 14.78 21.13 -22.41
N ILE A 206 14.16 20.64 -21.31
CA ILE A 206 14.16 19.24 -20.90
C ILE A 206 12.85 18.60 -21.38
N LYS A 207 12.95 17.62 -22.29
CA LYS A 207 11.82 16.84 -22.81
C LYS A 207 11.77 15.43 -22.23
N SER A 208 12.72 15.10 -21.33
CA SER A 208 12.92 13.78 -20.74
C SER A 208 11.85 13.46 -19.70
N THR A 209 10.74 12.86 -20.11
CA THR A 209 9.58 12.55 -19.25
C THR A 209 9.65 11.16 -18.61
N TYR A 210 10.77 10.46 -18.75
CA TYR A 210 11.10 9.18 -18.12
C TYR A 210 11.91 9.37 -16.85
N LEU A 211 11.93 8.36 -15.99
CA LEU A 211 12.70 8.40 -14.74
C LEU A 211 14.21 8.47 -15.03
N ILE A 212 14.94 9.08 -14.09
CA ILE A 212 16.40 9.13 -14.16
C ILE A 212 16.95 7.74 -13.91
N THR A 213 17.72 7.23 -14.87
CA THR A 213 18.43 5.95 -14.77
C THR A 213 19.94 6.12 -14.58
N SER A 214 20.46 7.33 -14.87
CA SER A 214 21.90 7.65 -14.81
C SER A 214 22.12 8.96 -14.04
N PRO A 215 22.06 8.94 -12.68
CA PRO A 215 22.19 10.14 -11.88
C PRO A 215 23.64 10.61 -11.75
N ASP A 216 23.82 11.93 -11.71
CA ASP A 216 25.06 12.61 -11.34
C ASP A 216 25.16 12.76 -9.82
N PHE A 217 24.00 12.88 -9.16
CA PHE A 217 23.88 13.06 -7.72
C PHE A 217 22.79 12.14 -7.14
N VAL A 218 23.11 11.44 -6.05
CA VAL A 218 22.16 10.63 -5.27
C VAL A 218 22.20 11.08 -3.83
N SER A 219 21.02 11.35 -3.26
CA SER A 219 20.85 11.61 -1.83
C SER A 219 19.96 10.53 -1.20
N CYS A 220 20.33 10.07 0.00
CA CYS A 220 19.53 9.14 0.78
C CYS A 220 19.25 9.70 2.18
N SER A 221 17.99 9.94 2.52
CA SER A 221 17.58 10.53 3.80
C SER A 221 17.58 9.54 4.96
N SER A 222 17.72 8.24 4.70
CA SER A 222 17.66 7.20 5.75
C SER A 222 18.65 6.07 5.53
N ALA A 223 19.50 5.83 6.51
CA ALA A 223 20.43 4.69 6.49
C ALA A 223 19.72 3.32 6.48
N SER A 224 18.44 3.24 6.85
CA SER A 224 17.64 2.00 6.77
C SER A 224 17.41 1.50 5.34
N TYR A 225 17.72 2.32 4.33
CA TYR A 225 17.61 1.95 2.92
C TYR A 225 18.85 1.21 2.39
N ILE A 226 19.96 1.23 3.14
CA ILE A 226 21.16 0.48 2.79
C ILE A 226 20.85 -1.02 2.76
N GLY A 227 21.08 -1.65 1.61
CA GLY A 227 20.78 -3.06 1.37
C GLY A 227 19.31 -3.40 1.15
N ARG A 228 18.39 -2.42 1.32
CA ARG A 228 16.98 -2.58 0.99
C ARG A 228 16.70 -2.18 -0.46
N TYR A 229 17.31 -1.10 -0.91
CA TYR A 229 17.18 -0.59 -2.27
C TYR A 229 18.54 -0.43 -2.93
N ASP A 230 18.56 -0.50 -4.27
CA ASP A 230 19.76 -0.29 -5.06
C ASP A 230 20.00 1.22 -5.27
N LEU A 231 20.47 1.88 -4.19
CA LEU A 231 20.58 3.33 -4.11
C LEU A 231 21.51 3.95 -5.16
N LEU A 232 22.56 3.21 -5.55
CA LEU A 232 23.59 3.69 -6.48
C LEU A 232 23.45 3.13 -7.89
N LYS A 233 22.32 2.47 -8.21
CA LYS A 233 22.06 1.95 -9.55
C LYS A 233 22.21 3.05 -10.59
N GLY A 234 23.06 2.82 -11.58
CA GLY A 234 23.26 3.72 -12.71
C GLY A 234 24.03 5.00 -12.40
N ILE A 235 24.48 5.27 -11.16
CA ILE A 235 25.26 6.49 -10.86
C ILE A 235 26.45 6.63 -11.79
N LYS A 236 26.67 7.84 -12.31
CA LYS A 236 27.77 8.15 -13.25
C LYS A 236 29.12 8.10 -12.55
N GLU A 237 30.21 7.85 -13.31
CA GLU A 237 31.57 7.97 -12.81
C GLU A 237 31.83 9.41 -12.32
N GLY A 238 32.46 9.57 -11.16
CA GLY A 238 32.70 10.86 -10.51
C GLY A 238 31.47 11.53 -9.92
N GLY A 239 30.31 10.83 -9.92
CA GLY A 239 29.07 11.29 -9.30
C GLY A 239 29.20 11.49 -7.80
N THR A 240 28.17 12.04 -7.18
CA THR A 240 28.13 12.34 -5.74
C THR A 240 27.05 11.53 -5.03
N PHE A 241 27.41 10.92 -3.89
CA PHE A 241 26.47 10.26 -2.99
C PHE A 241 26.43 10.97 -1.63
N LEU A 242 25.26 11.40 -1.18
CA LEU A 242 25.00 12.04 0.11
C LEU A 242 24.11 11.15 0.96
N LEU A 243 24.60 10.72 2.12
CA LEU A 243 23.86 9.88 3.05
C LEU A 243 23.56 10.63 4.36
N ASN A 244 22.32 10.54 4.83
CA ASN A 244 21.94 10.90 6.18
C ASN A 244 22.04 9.66 7.08
N SER A 245 22.98 9.65 8.01
CA SER A 245 23.15 8.54 8.95
C SER A 245 23.68 9.00 10.31
N HIS A 246 23.44 8.20 11.33
CA HIS A 246 23.99 8.39 12.67
C HIS A 246 25.45 7.87 12.81
N TYR A 247 25.97 7.19 11.80
CA TYR A 247 27.32 6.65 11.81
C TYR A 247 28.37 7.77 11.72
N SER A 248 29.53 7.56 12.38
CA SER A 248 30.67 8.45 12.19
C SER A 248 31.24 8.33 10.77
N ASN A 249 31.99 9.35 10.33
CA ASN A 249 32.62 9.33 9.01
C ASN A 249 33.70 8.25 8.86
N ASP A 250 34.29 7.83 9.98
CA ASP A 250 35.33 6.76 9.97
C ASP A 250 34.70 5.37 9.84
N GLU A 251 33.43 5.18 10.28
CA GLU A 251 32.79 3.86 10.26
C GLU A 251 31.74 3.71 9.15
N VAL A 252 31.15 4.79 8.63
CA VAL A 252 29.99 4.74 7.71
C VAL A 252 30.26 3.93 6.46
N PHE A 253 31.49 3.95 5.92
CA PHE A 253 31.84 3.17 4.73
C PHE A 253 31.72 1.67 5.00
N SER A 254 32.07 1.19 6.20
CA SER A 254 31.93 -0.20 6.60
C SER A 254 30.48 -0.64 6.84
N LYS A 255 29.55 0.32 6.92
CA LYS A 255 28.09 0.08 7.06
C LYS A 255 27.36 0.02 5.72
N LEU A 256 28.05 0.22 4.61
CA LEU A 256 27.52 0.02 3.27
C LEU A 256 27.58 -1.47 2.87
N THR A 257 26.72 -1.87 1.93
CA THR A 257 26.80 -3.21 1.33
C THR A 257 28.04 -3.33 0.42
N ARG A 258 28.44 -4.54 0.10
CA ARG A 258 29.66 -4.78 -0.71
C ARG A 258 29.54 -4.15 -2.10
N ASP A 259 28.41 -4.32 -2.75
CA ASP A 259 28.11 -3.74 -4.07
C ASP A 259 28.13 -2.19 -4.07
N MET A 260 27.65 -1.56 -3.00
CA MET A 260 27.75 -0.11 -2.85
C MET A 260 29.21 0.34 -2.68
N GLN A 261 30.00 -0.37 -1.85
CA GLN A 261 31.42 -0.09 -1.64
C GLN A 261 32.20 -0.20 -2.96
N GLU A 262 31.97 -1.27 -3.73
CA GLU A 262 32.57 -1.50 -5.05
C GLU A 262 32.16 -0.38 -6.03
N THR A 263 30.89 -0.01 -6.07
CA THR A 263 30.41 1.07 -6.93
C THR A 263 31.09 2.40 -6.61
N ILE A 264 31.23 2.74 -5.33
CA ILE A 264 31.88 3.99 -4.88
C ILE A 264 33.34 4.04 -5.32
N ILE A 265 34.09 2.94 -5.13
CA ILE A 265 35.51 2.88 -5.51
C ILE A 265 35.65 2.89 -7.05
N ASN A 266 34.97 1.98 -7.74
CA ASN A 266 35.16 1.77 -9.17
C ASN A 266 34.73 2.98 -10.00
N LYS A 267 33.68 3.67 -9.59
CA LYS A 267 33.18 4.88 -10.26
C LYS A 267 33.71 6.17 -9.66
N LYS A 268 34.64 6.11 -8.69
CA LYS A 268 35.23 7.28 -8.02
C LYS A 268 34.18 8.25 -7.48
N ILE A 269 33.16 7.71 -6.80
CA ILE A 269 32.04 8.49 -6.27
C ILE A 269 32.49 9.34 -5.09
N LYS A 270 32.15 10.62 -5.10
CA LYS A 270 32.35 11.51 -3.93
C LYS A 270 31.30 11.17 -2.89
N PHE A 271 31.73 10.60 -1.78
CA PHE A 271 30.83 10.15 -0.73
C PHE A 271 30.80 11.14 0.43
N TYR A 272 29.61 11.62 0.78
CA TYR A 272 29.35 12.54 1.89
C TYR A 272 28.40 11.92 2.90
N ASN A 273 28.64 12.20 4.18
CA ASN A 273 27.77 11.77 5.27
C ASN A 273 27.39 12.96 6.15
N ILE A 274 26.16 12.96 6.65
CA ILE A 274 25.64 13.98 7.58
C ILE A 274 24.74 13.31 8.62
N ASN A 275 24.82 13.73 9.89
CA ASN A 275 23.92 13.31 10.95
C ASN A 275 22.89 14.38 11.25
N ALA A 276 21.81 14.41 10.47
CA ALA A 276 20.74 15.40 10.65
C ALA A 276 20.04 15.28 12.00
N GLU A 277 19.92 14.09 12.56
CA GLU A 277 19.28 13.86 13.86
C GLU A 277 20.08 14.51 15.00
N ALA A 278 21.41 14.39 14.99
CA ALA A 278 22.26 15.03 15.98
C ALA A 278 22.15 16.56 15.93
N ILE A 279 22.11 17.13 14.73
CA ILE A 279 21.93 18.58 14.53
C ILE A 279 20.60 19.04 15.10
N ILE A 280 19.51 18.32 14.82
CA ILE A 280 18.16 18.66 15.31
C ILE A 280 18.07 18.55 16.83
N LYS A 281 18.65 17.50 17.42
CA LYS A 281 18.69 17.30 18.87
C LYS A 281 19.43 18.42 19.61
N SER A 282 20.39 19.06 18.95
CA SER A 282 21.07 20.25 19.51
C SER A 282 20.13 21.47 19.61
N GLN A 283 18.93 21.44 19.03
CA GLN A 283 17.94 22.51 19.03
C GLN A 283 16.61 22.06 19.68
N PRO A 284 16.44 22.16 21.00
CA PRO A 284 15.32 21.57 21.75
C PRO A 284 13.93 22.01 21.30
N GLY A 285 13.78 23.19 20.72
CA GLY A 285 12.49 23.73 20.26
C GLY A 285 11.90 23.02 19.03
N LEU A 286 12.67 22.26 18.27
CA LEU A 286 12.26 21.64 17.00
C LEU A 286 11.54 20.29 17.16
N ARG A 287 11.51 19.72 18.36
CA ARG A 287 10.81 18.45 18.66
C ARG A 287 11.06 17.35 17.63
N GLY A 288 12.30 17.22 17.13
CA GLY A 288 12.69 16.19 16.16
C GLY A 288 12.32 16.48 14.70
N LYS A 289 11.89 17.69 14.36
CA LYS A 289 11.56 18.11 12.98
C LYS A 289 12.69 18.94 12.37
N GLY A 290 12.88 18.88 11.04
CA GLY A 290 13.85 19.72 10.31
C GLY A 290 14.94 18.95 9.54
N ALA A 291 14.91 17.62 9.52
CA ALA A 291 15.90 16.82 8.77
C ALA A 291 15.95 17.19 7.29
N ASN A 292 14.81 17.48 6.69
CA ASN A 292 14.69 17.96 5.32
C ASN A 292 15.42 19.29 5.07
N THR A 293 15.38 20.22 6.02
CA THR A 293 16.14 21.47 5.93
C THR A 293 17.65 21.20 5.95
N VAL A 294 18.11 20.36 6.87
CA VAL A 294 19.52 19.95 6.96
C VAL A 294 20.01 19.29 5.67
N MET A 295 19.21 18.35 5.13
CA MET A 295 19.54 17.66 3.88
C MET A 295 19.55 18.58 2.66
N MET A 296 18.67 19.59 2.61
CA MET A 296 18.64 20.59 1.56
C MET A 296 19.92 21.46 1.58
N VAL A 297 20.38 21.86 2.76
CA VAL A 297 21.65 22.60 2.91
C VAL A 297 22.83 21.76 2.41
N ALA A 298 22.91 20.49 2.86
CA ALA A 298 23.95 19.57 2.43
C ALA A 298 23.94 19.40 0.91
N TYR A 299 22.76 19.23 0.30
CA TYR A 299 22.61 19.13 -1.16
C TYR A 299 23.22 20.34 -1.88
N PHE A 300 22.81 21.56 -1.54
CA PHE A 300 23.35 22.74 -2.20
C PHE A 300 24.85 22.93 -1.98
N LYS A 301 25.37 22.53 -0.81
CA LYS A 301 26.80 22.61 -0.51
C LYS A 301 27.64 21.70 -1.40
N VAL A 302 27.18 20.46 -1.66
CA VAL A 302 27.99 19.45 -2.36
C VAL A 302 27.66 19.28 -3.83
N SER A 303 26.50 19.74 -4.31
CA SER A 303 26.06 19.57 -5.70
C SER A 303 26.68 20.58 -6.67
N GLY A 304 26.99 21.78 -6.20
CA GLY A 304 27.55 22.85 -7.03
C GLY A 304 26.64 23.37 -8.15
N ILE A 305 25.34 23.01 -8.17
CA ILE A 305 24.38 23.42 -9.22
C ILE A 305 24.13 24.93 -9.19
N VAL A 306 24.13 25.51 -8.01
CA VAL A 306 24.03 26.95 -7.75
C VAL A 306 25.20 27.35 -6.88
N PRO A 307 25.85 28.53 -7.08
CA PRO A 307 26.80 29.04 -6.12
C PRO A 307 26.21 29.05 -4.69
N PHE A 308 26.94 28.48 -3.75
CA PHE A 308 26.38 28.20 -2.41
C PHE A 308 25.88 29.44 -1.68
N ASP A 309 26.55 30.58 -1.84
CA ASP A 309 26.16 31.88 -1.28
C ASP A 309 24.73 32.28 -1.76
N LYS A 310 24.44 32.13 -3.05
CA LYS A 310 23.11 32.39 -3.60
C LYS A 310 22.06 31.38 -3.07
N ALA A 311 22.43 30.09 -3.08
CA ALA A 311 21.55 29.05 -2.53
C ALA A 311 21.25 29.28 -1.05
N TYR A 312 22.24 29.71 -0.28
CA TYR A 312 22.09 30.02 1.15
C TYR A 312 21.07 31.14 1.41
N VAL A 313 21.15 32.23 0.65
CA VAL A 313 20.15 33.34 0.73
C VAL A 313 18.76 32.82 0.34
N GLY A 314 18.66 32.07 -0.77
CA GLY A 314 17.40 31.48 -1.23
C GLY A 314 16.76 30.54 -0.20
N MET A 315 17.55 29.71 0.48
CA MET A 315 17.08 28.85 1.57
C MET A 315 16.55 29.65 2.76
N GLN A 316 17.21 30.72 3.15
CA GLN A 316 16.75 31.60 4.23
C GLN A 316 15.41 32.27 3.88
N GLU A 317 15.27 32.80 2.68
CA GLU A 317 14.04 33.46 2.21
C GLU A 317 12.88 32.45 2.16
N MET A 318 13.13 31.27 1.61
CA MET A 318 12.12 30.20 1.55
C MET A 318 11.68 29.74 2.93
N THR A 319 12.62 29.64 3.87
CA THR A 319 12.35 29.30 5.28
C THR A 319 11.46 30.36 5.93
N LYS A 320 11.79 31.62 5.79
CA LYS A 320 10.96 32.73 6.29
C LYS A 320 9.55 32.68 5.72
N LYS A 321 9.40 32.47 4.40
CA LYS A 321 8.10 32.36 3.73
C LYS A 321 7.29 31.16 4.22
N THR A 322 7.92 29.99 4.34
CA THR A 322 7.25 28.71 4.70
C THR A 322 6.74 28.72 6.14
N PHE A 323 7.53 29.26 7.07
CA PHE A 323 7.23 29.19 8.49
C PHE A 323 6.64 30.49 9.08
N LYS A 324 6.43 31.54 8.28
CA LYS A 324 5.86 32.81 8.72
C LYS A 324 4.57 32.67 9.55
N LYS A 325 3.67 31.79 9.13
CA LYS A 325 2.39 31.52 9.83
C LYS A 325 2.55 30.80 11.17
N LYS A 326 3.74 30.22 11.45
CA LYS A 326 4.03 29.50 12.70
C LYS A 326 4.73 30.34 13.75
N GLY A 327 5.01 31.62 13.45
CA GLY A 327 5.66 32.58 14.34
C GLY A 327 7.18 32.68 14.19
N ASP A 328 7.73 33.80 14.63
CA ASP A 328 9.14 34.14 14.44
C ASP A 328 10.10 33.19 15.17
N GLU A 329 9.70 32.62 16.28
CA GLU A 329 10.50 31.61 17.01
C GLU A 329 10.79 30.40 16.13
N VAL A 330 9.76 29.87 15.43
CA VAL A 330 9.91 28.72 14.53
C VAL A 330 10.74 29.09 13.31
N VAL A 331 10.60 30.31 12.78
CA VAL A 331 11.43 30.82 11.68
C VAL A 331 12.89 30.84 12.11
N ASN A 332 13.21 31.50 13.26
CA ASN A 332 14.57 31.63 13.74
C ASN A 332 15.24 30.31 14.05
N MET A 333 14.51 29.35 14.60
CA MET A 333 15.01 27.97 14.82
C MET A 333 15.40 27.29 13.51
N ASN A 334 14.59 27.41 12.47
CA ASN A 334 14.90 26.82 11.17
C ASN A 334 16.05 27.55 10.45
N LEU A 335 16.18 28.87 10.61
CA LEU A 335 17.36 29.61 10.10
C LEU A 335 18.64 29.10 10.78
N LYS A 336 18.61 28.93 12.10
CA LYS A 336 19.75 28.38 12.84
C LYS A 336 20.13 26.97 12.42
N LEU A 337 19.14 26.15 12.02
CA LEU A 337 19.42 24.82 11.44
C LEU A 337 20.19 24.90 10.13
N ILE A 338 19.87 25.89 9.28
CA ILE A 338 20.61 26.12 8.04
C ILE A 338 22.09 26.38 8.38
N ASP A 339 22.36 27.27 9.33
CA ASP A 339 23.72 27.60 9.72
C ASP A 339 24.50 26.40 10.27
N LEU A 340 23.88 25.62 11.17
CA LEU A 340 24.50 24.43 11.75
C LEU A 340 24.74 23.31 10.72
N ALA A 341 23.91 23.23 9.70
CA ALA A 341 24.02 22.18 8.66
C ALA A 341 25.19 22.47 7.70
N VAL A 342 25.57 23.74 7.53
CA VAL A 342 26.67 24.11 6.59
C VAL A 342 27.97 23.35 6.91
N ASP A 343 28.35 23.29 8.18
CA ASP A 343 29.65 22.72 8.57
C ASP A 343 29.55 21.22 8.91
N ALA A 344 28.34 20.69 9.03
CA ALA A 344 28.12 19.31 9.46
C ALA A 344 28.24 18.28 8.31
N CYS A 345 28.12 18.71 7.06
CA CYS A 345 28.27 17.84 5.89
C CYS A 345 29.76 17.65 5.58
N GLN A 346 30.24 16.43 5.71
CA GLN A 346 31.68 16.12 5.55
C GLN A 346 31.88 15.00 4.52
N GLU A 347 32.97 15.08 3.79
CA GLU A 347 33.38 14.02 2.85
C GLU A 347 33.93 12.82 3.62
N VAL A 348 33.50 11.62 3.23
CA VAL A 348 33.95 10.37 3.81
C VAL A 348 35.22 9.91 3.10
N LYS A 349 36.23 9.54 3.83
CA LYS A 349 37.46 8.95 3.25
C LYS A 349 37.14 7.55 2.71
N VAL A 350 37.20 7.42 1.38
CA VAL A 350 37.01 6.16 0.68
C VAL A 350 38.35 5.44 0.59
N PRO A 351 38.47 4.16 1.02
CA PRO A 351 39.71 3.39 0.90
C PRO A 351 40.01 3.11 -0.58
N ALA A 352 41.33 2.94 -0.88
CA ALA A 352 41.77 2.64 -2.24
C ALA A 352 41.42 1.20 -2.70
N SER A 353 41.28 0.26 -1.75
CA SER A 353 40.87 -1.12 -1.99
C SER A 353 39.91 -1.59 -0.91
N LEU A 354 39.25 -2.73 -1.14
CA LEU A 354 38.33 -3.37 -0.19
C LEU A 354 39.02 -4.44 0.68
N ASP A 355 40.33 -4.58 0.58
CA ASP A 355 41.10 -5.56 1.36
C ASP A 355 40.97 -5.25 2.86
N GLY A 356 40.42 -6.20 3.62
CA GLY A 356 40.21 -6.04 5.07
C GLY A 356 39.08 -5.11 5.45
N VAL A 357 38.32 -4.54 4.50
CA VAL A 357 37.19 -3.68 4.77
C VAL A 357 35.95 -4.53 5.02
N SER A 358 35.30 -4.34 6.18
CA SER A 358 33.99 -4.94 6.49
C SER A 358 32.86 -4.28 5.70
N CYS A 359 31.76 -5.02 5.50
CA CYS A 359 30.55 -4.50 4.87
C CYS A 359 29.31 -4.90 5.68
N TYR A 360 28.24 -4.17 5.48
CA TYR A 360 26.95 -4.54 6.02
C TYR A 360 26.33 -5.65 5.16
N VAL A 361 25.83 -6.68 5.83
CA VAL A 361 25.03 -7.74 5.21
C VAL A 361 23.57 -7.54 5.65
N PRO A 362 22.68 -7.17 4.73
CA PRO A 362 21.27 -6.96 5.09
C PRO A 362 20.64 -8.29 5.52
N PRO A 363 19.70 -8.25 6.50
CA PRO A 363 18.97 -9.45 6.90
C PRO A 363 18.10 -9.95 5.74
N GLN A 364 17.99 -11.28 5.64
CA GLN A 364 17.08 -11.91 4.70
C GLN A 364 15.63 -11.70 5.19
N LEU A 365 14.86 -10.89 4.47
CA LEU A 365 13.46 -10.58 4.82
C LEU A 365 12.52 -11.74 4.50
N ILE A 366 12.67 -12.34 3.31
CA ILE A 366 11.89 -13.49 2.86
C ILE A 366 12.71 -14.75 3.05
N SER A 367 12.27 -15.66 3.91
CA SER A 367 12.97 -16.91 4.19
C SER A 367 12.93 -17.89 3.02
N ASP A 368 13.88 -18.85 3.00
CA ASP A 368 13.99 -19.83 1.90
C ASP A 368 12.81 -20.83 1.88
N ASP A 369 12.12 -21.01 3.00
CA ASP A 369 10.91 -21.84 3.13
C ASP A 369 9.60 -21.08 2.87
N ALA A 370 9.66 -19.77 2.56
CA ALA A 370 8.50 -18.98 2.21
C ALA A 370 7.82 -19.50 0.94
N ILE A 371 6.52 -19.19 0.82
CA ILE A 371 5.71 -19.58 -0.35
C ILE A 371 6.34 -19.08 -1.67
N PRO A 372 6.18 -19.82 -2.78
CA PRO A 372 6.76 -19.46 -4.08
C PRO A 372 6.43 -18.01 -4.48
N PHE A 373 5.21 -17.57 -4.30
CA PHE A 373 4.76 -16.20 -4.59
C PHE A 373 5.59 -15.14 -3.83
N ALA A 374 5.93 -15.40 -2.56
CA ALA A 374 6.75 -14.47 -1.78
C ALA A 374 8.16 -14.33 -2.37
N LYS A 375 8.73 -15.41 -2.89
CA LYS A 375 10.07 -15.42 -3.49
C LYS A 375 10.11 -14.76 -4.87
N SER A 376 9.13 -15.11 -5.73
CA SER A 376 9.11 -14.68 -7.13
C SER A 376 8.50 -13.30 -7.35
N ILE A 377 7.65 -12.83 -6.45
CA ILE A 377 6.92 -11.57 -6.61
C ILE A 377 7.16 -10.60 -5.45
N ILE A 378 6.86 -11.00 -4.20
CA ILE A 378 6.95 -10.07 -3.07
C ILE A 378 8.39 -9.57 -2.90
N LYS A 379 9.37 -10.48 -2.89
CA LYS A 379 10.79 -10.12 -2.70
C LYS A 379 11.30 -9.13 -3.76
N PRO A 380 11.15 -9.35 -5.08
CA PRO A 380 11.53 -8.36 -6.08
C PRO A 380 10.83 -7.01 -5.89
N LEU A 381 9.54 -7.00 -5.63
CA LEU A 381 8.79 -5.75 -5.45
C LEU A 381 9.21 -4.97 -4.20
N MET A 382 9.51 -5.67 -3.10
CA MET A 382 10.05 -5.03 -1.88
C MET A 382 11.39 -4.32 -2.12
N HIS A 383 12.15 -4.74 -3.14
CA HIS A 383 13.39 -4.12 -3.57
C HIS A 383 13.21 -3.14 -4.76
N LEU A 384 11.98 -2.79 -5.14
CA LEU A 384 11.63 -1.97 -6.31
C LEU A 384 12.11 -2.56 -7.64
N LYS A 385 12.17 -3.88 -7.75
CA LYS A 385 12.56 -4.66 -8.94
C LYS A 385 11.36 -5.31 -9.63
N GLY A 386 10.18 -4.72 -9.52
CA GLY A 386 8.96 -5.25 -10.12
C GLY A 386 9.00 -5.36 -11.65
N ASP A 387 9.83 -4.55 -12.30
CA ASP A 387 10.01 -4.62 -13.76
C ASP A 387 10.76 -5.90 -14.21
N GLU A 388 11.46 -6.57 -13.30
CA GLU A 388 12.17 -7.83 -13.54
C GLU A 388 11.25 -9.06 -13.34
N VAL A 389 9.99 -8.87 -12.93
CA VAL A 389 9.04 -9.97 -12.69
C VAL A 389 8.37 -10.37 -14.01
N PRO A 390 8.50 -11.63 -14.47
CA PRO A 390 7.89 -12.09 -15.71
C PRO A 390 6.38 -12.29 -15.56
N VAL A 391 5.67 -12.24 -16.70
CA VAL A 391 4.20 -12.41 -16.74
C VAL A 391 3.77 -13.77 -16.16
N SER A 392 4.52 -14.85 -16.43
CA SER A 392 4.21 -16.19 -15.92
C SER A 392 4.23 -16.31 -14.39
N ALA A 393 4.90 -15.39 -13.69
CA ALA A 393 4.91 -15.37 -12.23
C ALA A 393 3.56 -14.96 -11.62
N MET A 394 2.73 -14.25 -12.39
CA MET A 394 1.40 -13.79 -11.94
C MET A 394 0.35 -14.88 -12.08
N SER A 395 -0.61 -14.90 -11.17
CA SER A 395 -1.74 -15.85 -11.22
C SER A 395 -2.63 -15.61 -12.45
N VAL A 396 -3.08 -16.68 -13.09
CA VAL A 396 -3.86 -16.62 -14.35
C VAL A 396 -5.25 -16.01 -14.13
N ASP A 397 -5.81 -16.23 -12.94
CA ASP A 397 -7.15 -15.78 -12.53
C ASP A 397 -7.13 -14.43 -11.78
N GLY A 398 -5.96 -13.83 -11.61
CA GLY A 398 -5.78 -12.57 -10.91
C GLY A 398 -5.90 -12.65 -9.38
N THR A 399 -6.00 -13.83 -8.79
CA THR A 399 -6.02 -13.99 -7.34
C THR A 399 -4.64 -13.78 -6.73
N LEU A 400 -4.58 -13.25 -5.51
CA LEU A 400 -3.35 -13.07 -4.75
C LEU A 400 -3.44 -13.82 -3.41
N PRO A 401 -2.34 -14.43 -2.94
CA PRO A 401 -2.30 -15.03 -1.62
C PRO A 401 -2.57 -14.00 -0.52
N THR A 402 -3.38 -14.36 0.45
CA THR A 402 -3.66 -13.56 1.64
C THR A 402 -2.58 -13.76 2.72
N GLY A 403 -2.57 -12.90 3.75
CA GLY A 403 -1.67 -13.01 4.90
C GLY A 403 -0.21 -12.72 4.57
N THR A 404 0.07 -11.99 3.50
CA THR A 404 1.45 -11.73 3.08
C THR A 404 2.07 -10.48 3.68
N SER A 405 1.29 -9.59 4.30
CA SER A 405 1.83 -8.40 4.97
C SER A 405 2.78 -8.72 6.13
N CYS A 406 2.61 -9.86 6.79
CA CYS A 406 3.51 -10.33 7.85
C CYS A 406 4.95 -10.60 7.37
N LEU A 407 5.15 -10.75 6.06
CA LEU A 407 6.46 -10.99 5.45
C LEU A 407 7.28 -9.71 5.26
N GLU A 408 6.66 -8.53 5.31
CA GLU A 408 7.36 -7.26 5.00
C GLU A 408 8.37 -6.85 6.06
N LYS A 409 8.04 -7.02 7.33
CA LYS A 409 8.90 -6.67 8.48
C LYS A 409 9.61 -5.32 8.26
N ARG A 410 8.80 -4.27 8.08
CA ARG A 410 9.28 -2.96 7.59
C ARG A 410 10.31 -2.29 8.50
N GLY A 411 10.21 -2.49 9.83
CA GLY A 411 11.14 -1.93 10.81
C GLY A 411 11.25 -0.41 10.76
N ILE A 412 10.13 0.28 10.50
CA ILE A 412 10.09 1.72 10.19
C ILE A 412 10.02 2.64 11.41
N ALA A 413 9.62 2.10 12.55
CA ALA A 413 9.43 2.89 13.76
C ALA A 413 10.76 3.08 14.50
N PRO A 414 11.30 4.32 14.64
CA PRO A 414 12.53 4.55 15.41
C PRO A 414 12.33 4.24 16.90
N ARG A 415 11.09 4.35 17.38
CA ARG A 415 10.67 4.01 18.74
C ARG A 415 9.44 3.12 18.70
N VAL A 416 9.45 2.08 19.52
CA VAL A 416 8.36 1.11 19.67
C VAL A 416 7.87 1.07 21.11
N PRO A 417 6.57 0.76 21.36
CA PRO A 417 6.10 0.57 22.71
C PRO A 417 6.64 -0.74 23.28
N ILE A 418 6.98 -0.74 24.56
CA ILE A 418 7.29 -1.95 25.33
C ILE A 418 6.28 -2.15 26.44
N TRP A 419 5.96 -3.42 26.73
CA TRP A 419 5.01 -3.78 27.77
C TRP A 419 5.66 -3.87 29.15
N ASN A 420 5.17 -3.06 30.08
CA ASN A 420 5.48 -3.15 31.51
C ASN A 420 4.38 -3.96 32.21
N SER A 421 4.67 -5.22 32.43
CA SER A 421 3.72 -6.18 32.98
C SER A 421 3.19 -5.79 34.36
N ASP A 422 4.03 -5.17 35.21
CA ASP A 422 3.71 -4.85 36.61
C ASP A 422 2.63 -3.75 36.71
N ASN A 423 2.57 -2.88 35.74
CA ASN A 423 1.62 -1.79 35.65
C ASN A 423 0.35 -2.15 34.86
N CYS A 424 0.32 -3.31 34.20
CA CYS A 424 -0.76 -3.68 33.30
C CYS A 424 -2.01 -4.16 34.06
N ILE A 425 -3.15 -3.53 33.74
CA ILE A 425 -4.47 -3.91 34.32
C ILE A 425 -5.23 -4.91 33.43
N GLN A 426 -4.65 -5.37 32.33
CA GLN A 426 -5.19 -6.37 31.40
C GLN A 426 -6.54 -5.98 30.76
N CYS A 427 -6.72 -4.71 30.42
CA CYS A 427 -7.97 -4.21 29.83
C CYS A 427 -8.04 -4.41 28.29
N ASN A 428 -6.94 -4.69 27.62
CA ASN A 428 -6.81 -4.85 26.16
C ASN A 428 -7.14 -3.58 25.31
N MET A 429 -7.20 -2.39 25.92
CA MET A 429 -7.47 -1.16 25.17
C MET A 429 -6.37 -0.86 24.15
N CYS A 430 -5.12 -1.14 24.46
CA CYS A 430 -4.00 -0.96 23.54
C CYS A 430 -4.07 -1.87 22.31
N THR A 431 -4.63 -3.09 22.47
CA THR A 431 -4.86 -4.01 21.35
C THR A 431 -6.05 -3.55 20.51
N MET A 432 -7.12 -3.06 21.15
CA MET A 432 -8.30 -2.54 20.47
C MET A 432 -7.98 -1.37 19.58
N SER A 433 -7.22 -0.40 20.09
CA SER A 433 -6.91 0.85 19.40
C SER A 433 -5.76 0.75 18.39
N CYS A 434 -4.97 -0.34 18.39
CA CYS A 434 -3.84 -0.47 17.47
C CYS A 434 -4.30 -0.57 16.02
N PRO A 435 -3.92 0.38 15.12
CA PRO A 435 -4.38 0.41 13.74
C PRO A 435 -3.80 -0.72 12.87
N HIS A 436 -2.65 -1.27 13.27
CA HIS A 436 -1.91 -2.24 12.48
C HIS A 436 -1.90 -3.65 13.05
N ALA A 437 -2.70 -3.91 14.10
CA ALA A 437 -2.67 -5.18 14.82
C ALA A 437 -1.25 -5.59 15.31
N ALA A 438 -0.37 -4.61 15.50
CA ALA A 438 1.01 -4.80 15.97
C ALA A 438 1.13 -4.90 17.50
N ILE A 439 0.03 -4.85 18.23
CA ILE A 439 -0.08 -5.18 19.66
C ILE A 439 -1.20 -6.18 19.82
N ARG A 440 -0.89 -7.32 20.41
CA ARG A 440 -1.86 -8.41 20.62
C ARG A 440 -1.80 -8.94 22.02
N ALA A 441 -2.92 -9.52 22.47
CA ALA A 441 -3.04 -10.18 23.77
C ALA A 441 -3.34 -11.66 23.59
N LYS A 442 -2.79 -12.51 24.45
CA LYS A 442 -3.19 -13.92 24.57
C LYS A 442 -3.36 -14.33 26.02
N LEU A 443 -4.30 -15.25 26.23
CA LEU A 443 -4.34 -16.12 27.39
C LEU A 443 -3.58 -17.40 27.04
N ILE A 444 -2.66 -17.82 27.92
CA ILE A 444 -1.70 -18.88 27.65
C ILE A 444 -1.82 -19.92 28.77
N ASP A 445 -2.06 -21.18 28.41
CA ASP A 445 -2.00 -22.28 29.36
C ASP A 445 -0.55 -22.40 29.85
N PRO A 446 -0.30 -22.48 31.18
CA PRO A 446 1.06 -22.62 31.71
C PRO A 446 1.87 -23.76 31.09
N LYS A 447 1.22 -24.85 30.67
CA LYS A 447 1.89 -25.97 29.97
C LYS A 447 2.53 -25.59 28.63
N ASP A 448 1.98 -24.60 27.95
CA ASP A 448 2.46 -24.15 26.64
C ASP A 448 3.68 -23.24 26.75
N LEU A 449 4.11 -22.88 27.98
CA LEU A 449 5.28 -22.03 28.25
C LEU A 449 6.60 -22.78 28.37
N ALA A 450 6.59 -24.10 28.25
CA ALA A 450 7.79 -24.93 28.49
C ALA A 450 9.01 -24.53 27.62
N ASN A 451 8.77 -24.06 26.40
CA ASN A 451 9.81 -23.65 25.43
C ASN A 451 9.88 -22.13 25.24
N ALA A 452 9.35 -21.37 26.18
CA ALA A 452 9.33 -19.91 26.07
C ALA A 452 10.76 -19.34 26.13
N PRO A 453 11.11 -18.34 25.28
CA PRO A 453 12.35 -17.60 25.45
C PRO A 453 12.46 -16.99 26.85
N ALA A 454 13.67 -16.89 27.40
CA ALA A 454 13.91 -16.34 28.74
C ALA A 454 13.39 -14.89 28.90
N SER A 455 13.32 -14.13 27.78
CA SER A 455 12.76 -12.77 27.72
C SER A 455 11.24 -12.72 27.64
N PHE A 456 10.56 -13.85 27.42
CA PHE A 456 9.10 -13.92 27.24
C PHE A 456 8.37 -13.80 28.59
N LYS A 457 8.08 -12.56 29.01
CA LYS A 457 7.40 -12.29 30.28
C LYS A 457 5.89 -12.52 30.15
N THR A 458 5.30 -13.14 31.17
CA THR A 458 3.86 -13.30 31.36
C THR A 458 3.46 -12.92 32.78
N ILE A 459 2.18 -12.65 33.01
CA ILE A 459 1.59 -12.44 34.34
C ILE A 459 0.32 -13.28 34.49
N GLU A 460 -0.09 -13.55 35.70
CA GLU A 460 -1.34 -14.28 35.99
C GLU A 460 -2.55 -13.51 35.42
N SER A 461 -3.47 -14.21 34.77
CA SER A 461 -4.71 -13.61 34.24
C SER A 461 -5.63 -13.11 35.36
N LYS A 462 -6.31 -12.01 35.13
CA LYS A 462 -7.32 -11.43 36.03
C LYS A 462 -8.69 -11.34 35.32
N PRO A 463 -9.81 -11.72 35.99
CA PRO A 463 -9.93 -12.23 37.35
C PRO A 463 -9.41 -13.67 37.47
N LYS A 464 -9.02 -14.06 38.69
CA LYS A 464 -8.50 -15.40 39.05
C LYS A 464 -9.55 -16.54 38.95
N LYS A 465 -10.69 -16.32 38.31
CA LYS A 465 -11.78 -17.31 38.20
C LYS A 465 -11.56 -18.36 37.11
N ASP A 466 -10.64 -18.10 36.23
CA ASP A 466 -10.26 -19.06 35.21
C ASP A 466 -9.22 -20.04 35.77
N PRO A 467 -9.17 -21.29 35.27
CA PRO A 467 -8.02 -22.12 35.47
C PRO A 467 -6.79 -21.30 35.09
N ALA A 468 -5.79 -21.31 35.94
CA ALA A 468 -4.58 -20.48 35.93
C ALA A 468 -3.95 -20.14 34.57
N TYR A 469 -4.64 -19.37 33.73
CA TYR A 469 -4.05 -18.83 32.52
C TYR A 469 -3.03 -17.74 32.82
N ASN A 470 -1.97 -17.68 32.04
CA ASN A 470 -1.09 -16.55 31.98
C ASN A 470 -1.58 -15.55 30.89
N PHE A 471 -1.40 -14.27 31.17
CA PHE A 471 -1.70 -13.17 30.26
C PHE A 471 -0.42 -12.58 29.70
N LYS A 472 -0.41 -12.27 28.40
CA LYS A 472 0.70 -11.62 27.70
C LYS A 472 0.18 -10.54 26.76
N ILE A 473 0.86 -9.38 26.74
CA ILE A 473 0.81 -8.44 25.63
C ILE A 473 2.10 -8.59 24.84
N GLN A 474 1.98 -8.87 23.54
CA GLN A 474 3.09 -8.94 22.60
C GLN A 474 3.05 -7.73 21.66
N VAL A 475 4.19 -7.10 21.47
CA VAL A 475 4.40 -6.05 20.47
C VAL A 475 5.22 -6.62 19.31
N TYR A 476 4.72 -6.47 18.10
CA TYR A 476 5.39 -6.84 16.86
C TYR A 476 6.23 -5.65 16.42
N ILE A 477 7.48 -5.62 16.88
CA ILE A 477 8.33 -4.42 16.78
C ILE A 477 8.69 -4.06 15.35
N GLU A 478 8.81 -5.04 14.44
CA GLU A 478 9.11 -4.80 13.03
C GLU A 478 7.90 -4.30 12.23
N ASP A 479 6.69 -4.57 12.71
CA ASP A 479 5.43 -4.20 12.07
C ASP A 479 4.78 -2.96 12.70
N CYS A 480 5.33 -2.50 13.83
CA CYS A 480 4.88 -1.30 14.51
C CYS A 480 5.24 -0.04 13.70
N THR A 481 4.28 0.88 13.58
CA THR A 481 4.51 2.18 12.90
C THR A 481 4.94 3.30 13.85
N GLY A 482 5.05 3.03 15.15
CA GLY A 482 5.46 4.03 16.14
C GLY A 482 4.45 5.17 16.37
N CYS A 483 3.18 4.99 16.00
CA CYS A 483 2.15 6.03 16.08
C CYS A 483 1.82 6.51 17.50
N GLY A 484 1.98 5.66 18.52
CA GLY A 484 1.76 6.02 19.91
C GLY A 484 0.32 5.94 20.43
N VAL A 485 -0.66 5.63 19.58
CA VAL A 485 -2.08 5.54 19.97
C VAL A 485 -2.28 4.61 21.17
N CYS A 486 -1.60 3.48 21.21
CA CYS A 486 -1.68 2.50 22.30
C CYS A 486 -1.19 3.04 23.65
N LEU A 487 -0.26 4.00 23.66
CA LEU A 487 0.20 4.66 24.88
C LEU A 487 -0.86 5.65 25.39
N GLU A 488 -1.48 6.41 24.50
CA GLU A 488 -2.50 7.41 24.89
C GLU A 488 -3.81 6.73 25.31
N THR A 489 -4.21 5.64 24.68
CA THR A 489 -5.41 4.88 25.09
C THR A 489 -5.22 4.02 26.34
N CYS A 490 -3.99 3.89 26.84
CA CYS A 490 -3.74 3.14 28.06
C CYS A 490 -4.32 3.87 29.28
N PRO A 491 -5.29 3.28 30.02
CA PRO A 491 -5.99 3.96 31.11
C PRO A 491 -5.17 4.05 32.40
N THR A 492 -3.96 3.48 32.43
CA THR A 492 -3.07 3.59 33.60
C THR A 492 -2.49 4.99 33.73
N LYS A 493 -2.21 5.41 34.97
CA LYS A 493 -1.68 6.76 35.21
C LYS A 493 -0.36 7.01 34.47
N PRO A 494 -0.08 8.24 34.03
CA PRO A 494 1.13 8.54 33.26
C PRO A 494 2.44 8.06 33.90
N GLU A 495 2.57 8.19 35.22
CA GLU A 495 3.73 7.77 35.99
C GLU A 495 3.84 6.24 36.19
N LYS A 496 2.79 5.49 35.89
CA LYS A 496 2.70 4.03 35.99
C LYS A 496 2.10 3.42 34.72
N ARG A 497 2.53 3.89 33.56
CA ARG A 497 2.03 3.37 32.28
C ARG A 497 2.44 1.92 32.08
N ALA A 498 1.48 1.12 31.59
CA ALA A 498 1.72 -0.26 31.17
C ALA A 498 2.48 -0.38 29.85
N LEU A 499 2.55 0.71 29.08
CA LEU A 499 3.34 0.83 27.87
C LEU A 499 4.26 2.03 27.95
N THR A 500 5.53 1.87 27.58
CA THR A 500 6.54 2.91 27.54
C THR A 500 7.35 2.83 26.25
N TRP A 501 8.02 3.91 25.86
CA TRP A 501 8.83 3.94 24.65
C TRP A 501 10.20 3.29 24.85
N SER A 502 10.64 2.52 23.85
CA SER A 502 12.02 2.07 23.66
C SER A 502 12.47 2.30 22.23
N THR A 503 13.74 2.11 21.91
CA THR A 503 14.22 2.14 20.53
C THR A 503 14.09 0.76 19.89
N LEU A 504 13.86 0.74 18.57
CA LEU A 504 13.73 -0.52 17.83
C LEU A 504 14.99 -1.39 17.96
N GLU A 505 16.20 -0.77 17.86
CA GLU A 505 17.46 -1.52 17.98
C GLU A 505 17.62 -2.17 19.36
N LYS A 506 17.25 -1.46 20.42
CA LYS A 506 17.33 -2.00 21.78
C LYS A 506 16.42 -3.23 21.94
N GLU A 507 15.21 -3.19 21.41
CA GLU A 507 14.27 -4.30 21.52
C GLU A 507 14.64 -5.48 20.60
N ARG A 508 15.23 -5.22 19.43
CA ARG A 508 15.89 -6.26 18.61
C ARG A 508 16.98 -6.99 19.41
N ALA A 509 17.86 -6.23 20.04
CA ALA A 509 18.95 -6.78 20.87
C ALA A 509 18.43 -7.52 22.13
N ALA A 510 17.28 -7.11 22.67
CA ALA A 510 16.62 -7.78 23.79
C ALA A 510 15.92 -9.10 23.41
N GLY A 511 15.83 -9.44 22.11
CA GLY A 511 15.27 -10.68 21.63
C GLY A 511 13.73 -10.64 21.40
N GLU A 512 13.15 -9.46 21.24
CA GLU A 512 11.69 -9.33 21.08
C GLU A 512 11.16 -10.04 19.82
N ASN A 513 11.95 -10.16 18.76
CA ASN A 513 11.60 -10.95 17.57
C ASN A 513 11.49 -12.47 17.86
N ALA A 514 12.26 -12.99 18.83
CA ALA A 514 12.10 -14.37 19.26
C ALA A 514 10.85 -14.56 20.11
N ASN A 515 10.51 -13.57 20.94
CA ASN A 515 9.26 -13.54 21.70
C ASN A 515 8.04 -13.54 20.77
N GLU A 516 8.09 -12.77 19.70
CA GLU A 516 7.03 -12.71 18.68
C GLU A 516 6.82 -14.08 18.02
N LYS A 517 7.88 -14.73 17.53
CA LYS A 517 7.78 -16.07 16.94
C LYS A 517 7.19 -17.09 17.91
N PHE A 518 7.59 -17.04 19.16
CA PHE A 518 7.03 -17.92 20.18
C PHE A 518 5.55 -17.61 20.45
N PHE A 519 5.17 -16.34 20.53
CA PHE A 519 3.78 -15.91 20.69
C PHE A 519 2.88 -16.40 19.55
N ASP A 520 3.36 -16.37 18.30
CA ASP A 520 2.61 -16.86 17.12
C ASP A 520 2.47 -18.39 17.11
N SER A 521 3.41 -19.14 17.73
CA SER A 521 3.30 -20.58 17.84
C SER A 521 2.23 -21.05 18.85
N LEU A 522 1.87 -20.21 19.82
CA LEU A 522 0.86 -20.50 20.82
C LEU A 522 -0.56 -20.59 20.25
N PRO A 523 -1.48 -21.33 20.88
CA PRO A 523 -2.87 -21.40 20.45
C PRO A 523 -3.51 -20.03 20.30
N ASP A 524 -4.33 -19.86 19.26
CA ASP A 524 -5.13 -18.67 19.03
C ASP A 524 -6.51 -18.82 19.67
N ASP A 525 -7.22 -17.70 19.83
CA ASP A 525 -8.64 -17.63 20.23
C ASP A 525 -8.96 -18.28 21.60
N VAL A 526 -7.97 -18.37 22.49
CA VAL A 526 -8.20 -18.81 23.89
C VAL A 526 -8.88 -17.68 24.64
N LEU A 527 -10.16 -17.85 24.94
CA LEU A 527 -10.99 -16.82 25.58
C LEU A 527 -11.12 -16.99 27.09
N GLY A 528 -10.87 -18.19 27.66
CA GLY A 528 -11.14 -18.48 29.05
C GLY A 528 -12.60 -18.22 29.41
N SER A 529 -12.85 -17.47 30.50
CA SER A 529 -14.18 -17.03 30.91
C SER A 529 -14.65 -15.72 30.26
N PHE A 530 -13.87 -15.14 29.35
CA PHE A 530 -14.21 -13.85 28.74
C PHE A 530 -15.13 -14.02 27.53
N ALA A 531 -16.26 -13.35 27.53
CA ALA A 531 -17.18 -13.37 26.39
C ALA A 531 -16.59 -12.61 25.20
N PRO A 532 -16.68 -13.16 23.98
CA PRO A 532 -16.19 -12.48 22.76
C PRO A 532 -16.95 -11.18 22.43
N THR A 533 -18.09 -10.95 23.08
CA THR A 533 -18.90 -9.73 22.99
C THR A 533 -18.45 -8.61 23.93
N THR A 534 -17.34 -8.79 24.64
CA THR A 534 -16.68 -7.75 25.42
C THR A 534 -15.38 -7.32 24.77
N VAL A 535 -14.98 -6.06 24.95
CA VAL A 535 -13.71 -5.55 24.40
C VAL A 535 -12.53 -6.43 24.81
N LYS A 536 -12.47 -6.82 26.09
CA LYS A 536 -11.38 -7.69 26.58
C LYS A 536 -11.40 -9.05 25.90
N GLY A 537 -12.56 -9.70 25.78
CA GLY A 537 -12.70 -11.01 25.17
C GLY A 537 -12.45 -10.99 23.65
N ALA A 538 -13.03 -10.01 22.94
CA ALA A 538 -12.82 -9.87 21.50
C ALA A 538 -11.33 -9.72 21.15
N MET A 539 -10.55 -9.03 21.97
CA MET A 539 -9.13 -8.79 21.73
C MET A 539 -8.21 -9.99 22.02
N PHE A 540 -8.73 -11.09 22.52
CA PHE A 540 -8.01 -12.37 22.57
C PHE A 540 -8.14 -13.17 21.28
N LYS A 541 -9.08 -12.80 20.39
CA LYS A 541 -9.21 -13.43 19.08
C LYS A 541 -8.10 -12.93 18.15
N LYS A 542 -7.59 -13.83 17.31
CA LYS A 542 -6.60 -13.47 16.29
C LYS A 542 -7.19 -12.46 15.31
N PRO A 543 -6.54 -11.30 15.07
CA PRO A 543 -6.96 -10.42 13.99
C PRO A 543 -6.67 -11.07 12.65
N LEU A 544 -7.67 -11.09 11.77
CA LEU A 544 -7.51 -11.56 10.39
C LEU A 544 -7.34 -10.40 9.41
N PHE A 545 -6.95 -9.26 9.93
CA PHE A 545 -6.47 -8.08 9.22
C PHE A 545 -5.28 -7.49 10.00
N GLU A 546 -4.09 -7.50 9.41
CA GLU A 546 -2.85 -7.22 10.11
C GLU A 546 -1.82 -6.50 9.25
N PHE A 547 -1.00 -5.65 9.85
CA PHE A 547 0.17 -5.00 9.26
C PHE A 547 -0.10 -4.30 7.92
N SER A 548 -1.25 -3.64 7.82
CA SER A 548 -1.65 -2.91 6.61
C SER A 548 -0.76 -1.70 6.32
N GLY A 549 -0.76 -1.24 5.06
CA GLY A 549 -0.07 -0.03 4.62
C GLY A 549 -0.76 1.29 4.99
N ALA A 550 -1.73 1.28 5.92
CA ALA A 550 -2.45 2.46 6.37
C ALA A 550 -1.56 3.47 7.11
N CYS A 551 -2.07 4.68 7.31
CA CYS A 551 -1.40 5.74 8.05
C CYS A 551 -1.03 5.31 9.48
N ALA A 552 0.07 5.82 10.00
CA ALA A 552 0.39 5.68 11.42
C ALA A 552 -0.69 6.38 12.27
N GLY A 553 -1.44 5.61 13.06
CA GLY A 553 -2.57 6.14 13.82
C GLY A 553 -3.90 6.19 13.07
N CYS A 554 -4.05 5.49 11.94
CA CYS A 554 -5.29 5.44 11.15
C CYS A 554 -6.51 5.11 12.02
N GLY A 555 -7.59 5.89 11.88
CA GLY A 555 -8.85 5.68 12.61
C GLY A 555 -9.76 4.65 11.97
N GLU A 556 -9.57 4.28 10.70
CA GLU A 556 -10.40 3.32 9.97
C GLU A 556 -10.05 1.87 10.33
N THR A 557 -8.76 1.54 10.30
CA THR A 557 -8.28 0.16 10.40
C THR A 557 -8.65 -0.57 11.68
N PRO A 558 -8.83 0.08 12.87
CA PRO A 558 -9.33 -0.61 14.06
C PRO A 558 -10.73 -1.21 13.89
N TYR A 559 -11.61 -0.58 13.09
CA TYR A 559 -12.93 -1.14 12.76
C TYR A 559 -12.81 -2.40 11.91
N VAL A 560 -12.00 -2.36 10.85
CA VAL A 560 -11.76 -3.51 9.97
C VAL A 560 -11.13 -4.65 10.73
N LYS A 561 -10.16 -4.36 11.59
CA LYS A 561 -9.54 -5.34 12.48
C LYS A 561 -10.57 -6.00 13.40
N LEU A 562 -11.43 -5.22 14.08
CA LEU A 562 -12.45 -5.73 14.96
C LEU A 562 -13.44 -6.66 14.24
N MET A 563 -13.91 -6.25 13.06
CA MET A 563 -14.78 -7.08 12.23
C MET A 563 -14.09 -8.41 11.87
N SER A 564 -12.82 -8.36 11.46
CA SER A 564 -12.04 -9.55 11.14
C SER A 564 -11.85 -10.50 12.33
N GLN A 565 -11.73 -9.97 13.56
CA GLN A 565 -11.66 -10.75 14.78
C GLN A 565 -13.00 -11.42 15.15
N LEU A 566 -14.11 -10.75 14.87
CA LEU A 566 -15.45 -11.27 15.21
C LEU A 566 -15.95 -12.28 14.18
N PHE A 567 -15.82 -11.99 12.89
CA PHE A 567 -16.48 -12.72 11.79
C PHE A 567 -15.54 -13.22 10.70
N GLY A 568 -14.28 -12.85 10.73
CA GLY A 568 -13.33 -12.99 9.62
C GLY A 568 -13.25 -14.39 9.02
N SER A 569 -13.46 -15.46 9.78
CA SER A 569 -13.39 -16.85 9.28
C SER A 569 -14.45 -17.21 8.22
N ASN A 570 -15.52 -16.43 8.12
CA ASN A 570 -16.63 -16.64 7.16
C ASN A 570 -16.98 -15.36 6.37
N MET A 571 -16.12 -14.36 6.39
CA MET A 571 -16.41 -13.03 5.88
C MET A 571 -16.14 -12.91 4.38
N ILE A 572 -17.03 -12.21 3.69
CA ILE A 572 -16.85 -11.72 2.33
C ILE A 572 -16.92 -10.20 2.40
N ILE A 573 -15.94 -9.52 1.84
CA ILE A 573 -15.82 -8.06 1.86
C ILE A 573 -15.87 -7.52 0.44
N ALA A 574 -16.88 -6.68 0.16
CA ALA A 574 -16.95 -5.82 -1.01
C ALA A 574 -16.46 -4.42 -0.61
N ASN A 575 -15.33 -3.97 -1.15
CA ASN A 575 -14.69 -2.72 -0.73
C ASN A 575 -14.75 -1.66 -1.83
N ALA A 576 -15.25 -0.47 -1.50
CA ALA A 576 -15.21 0.68 -2.40
C ALA A 576 -13.78 1.22 -2.55
N THR A 577 -13.43 1.70 -3.74
CA THR A 577 -12.16 2.39 -3.96
C THR A 577 -12.01 3.59 -3.02
N GLY A 578 -10.89 3.70 -2.35
CA GLY A 578 -10.58 4.72 -1.35
C GLY A 578 -9.44 4.27 -0.44
N CYS A 579 -9.31 4.86 0.77
CA CYS A 579 -8.28 4.44 1.72
C CYS A 579 -8.39 2.95 2.06
N SER A 580 -9.61 2.46 2.33
CA SER A 580 -9.83 1.07 2.73
C SER A 580 -9.45 0.05 1.66
N SER A 581 -9.64 0.34 0.37
CA SER A 581 -9.19 -0.52 -0.72
C SER A 581 -7.67 -0.44 -0.91
N ILE A 582 -7.09 0.74 -0.74
CA ILE A 582 -5.64 0.90 -0.89
C ILE A 582 -4.90 0.14 0.22
N TYR A 583 -5.23 0.32 1.49
CA TYR A 583 -4.55 -0.43 2.54
C TYR A 583 -5.00 -1.90 2.62
N GLY A 584 -6.15 -2.26 2.07
CA GLY A 584 -6.67 -3.64 2.01
C GLY A 584 -6.05 -4.48 0.91
N GLY A 585 -5.58 -3.85 -0.17
CA GLY A 585 -4.99 -4.49 -1.34
C GLY A 585 -3.73 -3.81 -1.83
N THR A 586 -2.85 -3.35 -0.94
CA THR A 586 -1.58 -2.71 -1.29
C THR A 586 -0.59 -3.74 -1.79
N PHE A 587 -0.58 -3.95 -3.11
CA PHE A 587 0.41 -4.84 -3.74
C PHE A 587 1.85 -4.39 -3.36
N PRO A 588 2.79 -5.30 -3.02
CA PRO A 588 2.76 -6.75 -3.25
C PRO A 588 2.17 -7.58 -2.11
N THR A 589 1.69 -6.99 -1.02
CA THR A 589 1.27 -7.72 0.17
C THR A 589 -0.18 -7.45 0.52
N ILE A 590 -0.84 -8.45 1.08
CA ILE A 590 -2.24 -8.42 1.47
C ILE A 590 -2.35 -8.54 3.00
N PRO A 591 -3.02 -7.60 3.69
CA PRO A 591 -3.16 -7.60 5.14
C PRO A 591 -4.23 -8.55 5.66
N TYR A 592 -5.21 -8.93 4.85
CA TYR A 592 -6.18 -9.94 5.21
C TYR A 592 -5.50 -11.31 5.28
N THR A 593 -5.70 -12.03 6.40
CA THR A 593 -5.03 -13.29 6.67
C THR A 593 -6.02 -14.38 7.09
N THR A 594 -5.53 -15.57 7.39
CA THR A 594 -6.35 -16.72 7.75
C THR A 594 -6.04 -17.22 9.17
N THR A 595 -6.96 -18.00 9.71
CA THR A 595 -6.70 -18.84 10.89
C THR A 595 -5.70 -19.94 10.53
N LYS A 596 -5.24 -20.71 11.54
CA LYS A 596 -4.34 -21.87 11.29
C LYS A 596 -5.00 -22.97 10.45
N GLU A 597 -6.34 -23.01 10.43
CA GLU A 597 -7.15 -23.93 9.63
C GLU A 597 -7.41 -23.39 8.19
N GLY A 598 -6.80 -22.28 7.80
CA GLY A 598 -6.91 -21.70 6.47
C GLY A 598 -8.22 -20.94 6.19
N ARG A 599 -8.97 -20.55 7.22
CA ARG A 599 -10.22 -19.78 7.08
C ARG A 599 -9.94 -18.30 7.32
N GLY A 600 -10.45 -17.44 6.43
CA GLY A 600 -10.26 -15.99 6.53
C GLY A 600 -11.16 -15.21 5.58
N PRO A 601 -11.12 -13.88 5.64
CA PRO A 601 -11.90 -13.03 4.75
C PRO A 601 -11.56 -13.25 3.28
N SER A 602 -12.60 -13.35 2.43
CA SER A 602 -12.49 -13.13 1.00
C SER A 602 -12.73 -11.66 0.72
N TRP A 603 -11.76 -11.00 0.08
CA TRP A 603 -11.80 -9.58 -0.16
C TRP A 603 -11.67 -9.26 -1.64
N ALA A 604 -12.52 -8.37 -2.13
CA ALA A 604 -12.39 -7.77 -3.44
C ALA A 604 -12.82 -6.31 -3.38
N ASN A 605 -12.17 -5.45 -4.19
CA ASN A 605 -12.65 -4.09 -4.36
C ASN A 605 -13.36 -3.89 -5.69
N SER A 606 -14.30 -2.97 -5.68
CA SER A 606 -15.01 -2.48 -6.84
C SER A 606 -14.66 -1.03 -7.13
N LEU A 607 -15.22 -0.50 -8.21
CA LEU A 607 -15.12 0.92 -8.51
C LEU A 607 -15.80 1.73 -7.40
N PHE A 608 -15.44 3.00 -7.35
CA PHE A 608 -15.88 3.92 -6.32
C PHE A 608 -17.42 4.11 -6.32
N GLU A 609 -18.03 4.09 -7.51
CA GLU A 609 -19.45 4.33 -7.74
C GLU A 609 -20.35 3.11 -7.59
N ASP A 610 -19.87 1.88 -7.79
CA ASP A 610 -20.70 0.67 -7.93
C ASP A 610 -20.55 -0.36 -6.79
N ASN A 611 -19.84 -0.02 -5.74
CA ASN A 611 -19.48 -0.99 -4.69
C ASN A 611 -20.69 -1.54 -3.90
N ALA A 612 -21.73 -0.73 -3.74
CA ALA A 612 -22.93 -1.19 -3.04
C ALA A 612 -23.59 -2.35 -3.82
N GLU A 613 -23.77 -2.18 -5.12
CA GLU A 613 -24.35 -3.17 -6.03
C GLU A 613 -23.45 -4.40 -6.16
N PHE A 614 -22.13 -4.20 -6.18
CA PHE A 614 -21.16 -5.29 -6.18
C PHE A 614 -21.30 -6.17 -4.94
N GLY A 615 -21.45 -5.58 -3.76
CA GLY A 615 -21.68 -6.29 -2.51
C GLY A 615 -23.03 -6.99 -2.44
N LEU A 616 -24.08 -6.37 -2.98
CA LEU A 616 -25.39 -7.02 -3.15
C LEU A 616 -25.28 -8.25 -4.06
N GLY A 617 -24.53 -8.14 -5.16
CA GLY A 617 -24.26 -9.25 -6.06
C GLY A 617 -23.57 -10.42 -5.35
N MET A 618 -22.63 -10.14 -4.47
CA MET A 618 -21.99 -11.18 -3.62
C MET A 618 -23.02 -11.85 -2.69
N ARG A 619 -23.93 -11.10 -2.04
CA ARG A 619 -24.98 -11.70 -1.20
C ARG A 619 -25.91 -12.57 -2.01
N LEU A 620 -26.37 -12.10 -3.17
CA LEU A 620 -27.25 -12.86 -4.07
C LEU A 620 -26.58 -14.17 -4.55
N SER A 621 -25.28 -14.12 -4.86
CA SER A 621 -24.49 -15.30 -5.21
C SER A 621 -24.43 -16.31 -4.06
N VAL A 622 -24.22 -15.85 -2.82
CA VAL A 622 -24.23 -16.72 -1.63
C VAL A 622 -25.62 -17.34 -1.45
N ASP A 623 -26.68 -16.56 -1.54
CA ASP A 623 -28.07 -17.05 -1.41
C ASP A 623 -28.39 -18.14 -2.43
N GLN A 624 -28.02 -17.90 -3.69
CA GLN A 624 -28.23 -18.87 -4.78
C GLN A 624 -27.42 -20.17 -4.58
N ASN A 625 -26.16 -20.04 -4.21
CA ASN A 625 -25.31 -21.21 -3.95
C ASN A 625 -25.79 -22.03 -2.76
N ARG A 626 -26.25 -21.37 -1.69
CA ARG A 626 -26.88 -22.03 -0.55
C ARG A 626 -28.17 -22.73 -0.93
N ALA A 627 -29.04 -22.08 -1.70
CA ALA A 627 -30.29 -22.70 -2.18
C ALA A 627 -30.01 -23.96 -3.06
N LEU A 628 -29.03 -23.87 -3.97
CA LEU A 628 -28.63 -25.00 -4.80
C LEU A 628 -27.98 -26.12 -3.99
N LEU A 629 -27.16 -25.81 -3.01
CA LEU A 629 -26.57 -26.75 -2.07
C LEU A 629 -27.67 -27.51 -1.32
N LYS A 630 -28.62 -26.75 -0.71
CA LYS A 630 -29.76 -27.29 0.04
C LYS A 630 -30.58 -28.28 -0.81
N LEU A 631 -30.93 -27.89 -2.03
CA LEU A 631 -31.66 -28.74 -2.98
C LEU A 631 -30.92 -30.06 -3.26
N ASN A 632 -29.62 -30.04 -3.45
CA ASN A 632 -28.82 -31.25 -3.71
C ASN A 632 -28.71 -32.13 -2.47
N VAL A 633 -28.55 -31.52 -1.28
CA VAL A 633 -28.54 -32.25 -0.01
C VAL A 633 -29.87 -32.95 0.23
N GLU A 634 -31.00 -32.26 0.02
CA GLU A 634 -32.35 -32.84 0.15
C GLU A 634 -32.53 -34.03 -0.77
N LYS A 635 -32.05 -34.02 -2.01
CA LYS A 635 -32.03 -35.16 -2.94
C LYS A 635 -31.28 -36.34 -2.36
N VAL A 636 -30.10 -36.12 -1.74
CA VAL A 636 -29.31 -37.21 -1.15
C VAL A 636 -30.00 -37.79 0.08
N LEU A 637 -30.58 -36.92 0.92
CA LEU A 637 -31.32 -37.37 2.12
C LEU A 637 -32.57 -38.21 1.76
N ALA A 638 -33.25 -37.90 0.66
CA ALA A 638 -34.41 -38.61 0.17
C ALA A 638 -34.04 -39.93 -0.58
N CYS A 639 -32.78 -40.13 -0.96
CA CYS A 639 -32.34 -41.30 -1.69
C CYS A 639 -32.22 -42.53 -0.75
N GLU A 640 -33.03 -43.57 -0.95
CA GLU A 640 -33.02 -44.78 -0.13
C GLU A 640 -31.66 -45.47 -0.10
N ASN A 641 -30.93 -45.48 -1.22
CA ASN A 641 -29.65 -46.11 -1.38
C ASN A 641 -28.42 -45.27 -0.91
N ALA A 642 -28.65 -44.08 -0.38
CA ALA A 642 -27.57 -43.29 0.14
C ALA A 642 -27.09 -43.84 1.50
N CYS A 643 -25.75 -43.83 1.71
CA CYS A 643 -25.14 -44.38 2.92
C CYS A 643 -25.63 -43.63 4.18
N ASP A 644 -25.97 -44.35 5.24
CA ASP A 644 -26.45 -43.78 6.52
C ASP A 644 -25.45 -42.83 7.13
N THR A 645 -24.15 -43.11 7.04
CA THR A 645 -23.10 -42.22 7.53
C THR A 645 -23.18 -40.86 6.84
N LEU A 646 -23.32 -40.84 5.53
CA LEU A 646 -23.46 -39.61 4.75
C LEU A 646 -24.76 -38.86 5.10
N LYS A 647 -25.89 -39.60 5.18
CA LYS A 647 -27.18 -39.01 5.59
C LYS A 647 -27.10 -38.34 6.96
N ASN A 648 -26.41 -38.98 7.92
CA ASN A 648 -26.27 -38.46 9.27
C ASN A 648 -25.48 -37.16 9.31
N VAL A 649 -24.34 -37.09 8.61
CA VAL A 649 -23.52 -35.84 8.59
C VAL A 649 -24.22 -34.71 7.80
N LEU A 650 -24.90 -35.02 6.71
CA LEU A 650 -25.71 -34.08 5.95
C LEU A 650 -26.92 -33.60 6.75
N GLY A 651 -27.63 -34.51 7.43
CA GLY A 651 -28.76 -34.16 8.30
C GLY A 651 -28.32 -33.22 9.42
N LYS A 652 -27.17 -33.50 10.09
CA LYS A 652 -26.62 -32.60 11.11
C LYS A 652 -26.25 -31.23 10.57
N ALA A 653 -25.67 -31.15 9.37
CA ALA A 653 -25.37 -29.88 8.73
C ALA A 653 -26.66 -29.09 8.39
N MET A 654 -27.74 -29.77 8.02
CA MET A 654 -29.05 -29.15 7.77
C MET A 654 -29.74 -28.65 9.03
N GLU A 655 -29.61 -29.36 10.16
CA GLU A 655 -30.11 -28.88 11.46
C GLU A 655 -29.45 -27.57 11.89
N LEU A 656 -28.19 -27.37 11.50
CA LEU A 656 -27.40 -26.19 11.84
C LEU A 656 -27.33 -25.16 10.70
N TRP A 657 -28.23 -25.26 9.70
CA TRP A 657 -28.22 -24.49 8.46
C TRP A 657 -28.16 -22.98 8.68
N ASP A 658 -28.86 -22.44 9.66
CA ASP A 658 -28.92 -21.03 9.98
C ASP A 658 -27.90 -20.61 11.07
N SER A 659 -27.08 -21.55 11.55
CA SER A 659 -26.01 -21.28 12.51
C SER A 659 -24.70 -20.91 11.82
N LYS A 660 -24.02 -19.87 12.34
CA LYS A 660 -22.66 -19.49 11.93
C LYS A 660 -21.61 -19.89 13.00
N GLY A 661 -22.02 -20.59 14.06
CA GLY A 661 -21.21 -20.94 15.22
C GLY A 661 -20.25 -22.12 15.00
N PRO A 662 -19.40 -22.42 16.01
CA PRO A 662 -18.41 -23.50 15.94
C PRO A 662 -19.02 -24.89 15.61
N GLU A 663 -20.24 -25.16 16.07
CA GLU A 663 -20.95 -26.43 15.81
C GLU A 663 -21.30 -26.59 14.32
N ALA A 664 -21.73 -25.50 13.66
CA ALA A 664 -21.99 -25.51 12.22
C ALA A 664 -20.71 -25.72 11.42
N VAL A 665 -19.61 -25.12 11.83
CA VAL A 665 -18.28 -25.34 11.26
C VAL A 665 -17.83 -26.80 11.41
N ALA A 666 -18.04 -27.38 12.57
CA ALA A 666 -17.73 -28.79 12.83
C ALA A 666 -18.57 -29.71 11.93
N ALA A 667 -19.88 -29.45 11.79
CA ALA A 667 -20.77 -30.19 10.89
C ALA A 667 -20.33 -30.05 9.41
N GLN A 668 -19.99 -28.87 8.94
CA GLN A 668 -19.41 -28.66 7.61
C GLN A 668 -18.15 -29.50 7.40
N ASN A 669 -17.22 -29.51 8.35
CA ASN A 669 -15.99 -30.30 8.27
C ASN A 669 -16.26 -31.80 8.24
N ALA A 670 -17.27 -32.27 8.98
CA ALA A 670 -17.69 -33.68 8.92
C ALA A 670 -18.24 -34.06 7.52
N VAL A 671 -19.03 -33.18 6.90
CA VAL A 671 -19.49 -33.38 5.52
C VAL A 671 -18.32 -33.43 4.56
N LYS A 672 -17.37 -32.46 4.64
CA LYS A 672 -16.17 -32.43 3.80
C LYS A 672 -15.34 -33.73 3.89
N ALA A 673 -15.24 -34.27 5.07
CA ALA A 673 -14.52 -35.55 5.29
C ALA A 673 -15.24 -36.78 4.71
N ALA A 674 -16.58 -36.79 4.70
CA ALA A 674 -17.37 -37.90 4.21
C ALA A 674 -17.55 -37.91 2.67
N LEU A 675 -17.56 -36.73 2.02
CA LEU A 675 -17.85 -36.58 0.60
C LEU A 675 -16.92 -37.38 -0.33
N PRO A 676 -15.59 -37.42 -0.19
CA PRO A 676 -14.70 -38.10 -1.11
C PRO A 676 -14.96 -39.62 -1.21
N GLU A 677 -15.28 -40.26 -0.08
CA GLU A 677 -15.63 -41.68 -0.07
C GLU A 677 -17.02 -41.94 -0.69
N ALA A 678 -17.99 -41.08 -0.34
CA ALA A 678 -19.34 -41.17 -0.89
C ALA A 678 -19.34 -41.00 -2.42
N ILE A 679 -18.56 -40.09 -2.97
CA ILE A 679 -18.41 -39.86 -4.42
C ILE A 679 -17.82 -41.09 -5.10
N ARG A 680 -16.79 -41.74 -4.52
CA ARG A 680 -16.18 -42.92 -5.07
C ARG A 680 -17.15 -44.12 -5.18
N ASN A 681 -18.06 -44.21 -4.23
CA ASN A 681 -19.00 -45.36 -4.10
C ASN A 681 -20.38 -45.09 -4.73
N ALA A 682 -20.63 -43.88 -5.25
CA ALA A 682 -21.90 -43.46 -5.80
C ALA A 682 -22.16 -44.07 -7.22
N CYS A 683 -23.44 -44.28 -7.54
CA CYS A 683 -23.88 -44.54 -8.93
C CYS A 683 -23.63 -43.24 -9.78
N PRO A 684 -23.62 -43.36 -11.13
CA PRO A 684 -23.33 -42.22 -12.00
C PRO A 684 -24.17 -40.96 -11.72
N GLU A 685 -25.46 -41.13 -11.50
CA GLU A 685 -26.39 -40.01 -11.18
C GLU A 685 -26.12 -39.44 -9.80
N GLY A 686 -25.88 -40.27 -8.78
CA GLY A 686 -25.53 -39.85 -7.42
C GLY A 686 -24.19 -39.12 -7.38
N LYS A 687 -23.25 -39.55 -8.20
CA LYS A 687 -21.93 -38.90 -8.29
C LYS A 687 -22.05 -37.46 -8.72
N VAL A 688 -22.84 -37.14 -9.75
CA VAL A 688 -23.06 -35.76 -10.21
C VAL A 688 -23.62 -34.87 -9.08
N ILE A 689 -24.58 -35.39 -8.30
CA ILE A 689 -25.17 -34.65 -7.17
C ILE A 689 -24.13 -34.44 -6.08
N LEU A 690 -23.35 -35.43 -5.71
CA LEU A 690 -22.34 -35.33 -4.65
C LEU A 690 -21.15 -34.46 -5.05
N GLU A 691 -20.72 -34.49 -6.31
CA GLU A 691 -19.72 -33.59 -6.86
C GLU A 691 -20.20 -32.11 -6.79
N LYS A 692 -21.49 -31.87 -7.05
CA LYS A 692 -22.07 -30.53 -6.89
C LYS A 692 -22.15 -30.10 -5.43
N ILE A 693 -22.44 -30.99 -4.50
CA ILE A 693 -22.34 -30.73 -3.06
C ILE A 693 -20.89 -30.42 -2.66
N GLN A 694 -19.92 -31.16 -3.19
CA GLN A 694 -18.50 -30.95 -2.95
C GLN A 694 -18.04 -29.57 -3.47
N GLU A 695 -18.48 -29.16 -4.65
CA GLU A 695 -18.20 -27.83 -5.19
C GLU A 695 -18.74 -26.74 -4.28
N LEU A 696 -19.92 -26.91 -3.70
CA LEU A 696 -20.62 -25.94 -2.87
C LEU A 696 -20.40 -26.13 -1.35
N GLN A 697 -19.55 -27.06 -0.94
CA GLN A 697 -19.42 -27.48 0.47
C GLN A 697 -19.04 -26.35 1.43
N ASP A 698 -18.44 -25.24 0.94
CA ASP A 698 -18.06 -24.08 1.74
C ASP A 698 -19.26 -23.18 2.10
N TYR A 699 -20.42 -23.44 1.52
CA TYR A 699 -21.67 -22.71 1.78
C TYR A 699 -22.61 -23.39 2.79
N PHE A 700 -22.23 -24.51 3.43
CA PHE A 700 -22.99 -25.07 4.57
C PHE A 700 -23.10 -24.07 5.70
N VAL A 701 -21.98 -23.39 6.04
CA VAL A 701 -22.01 -22.25 6.94
C VAL A 701 -22.22 -20.97 6.12
N ASP A 702 -23.22 -20.20 6.51
CA ASP A 702 -23.52 -18.94 5.82
C ASP A 702 -22.36 -17.95 5.87
N LYS A 703 -22.28 -17.09 4.86
CA LYS A 703 -21.24 -16.08 4.74
C LYS A 703 -21.70 -14.77 5.36
N SER A 704 -20.80 -14.13 6.08
CA SER A 704 -20.95 -12.78 6.60
C SER A 704 -20.54 -11.81 5.49
N VAL A 705 -21.51 -11.18 4.81
CA VAL A 705 -21.23 -10.28 3.69
C VAL A 705 -21.23 -8.84 4.18
N TRP A 706 -20.09 -8.17 4.04
CA TRP A 706 -19.89 -6.78 4.43
C TRP A 706 -19.51 -5.91 3.24
N ILE A 707 -20.23 -4.82 3.06
CA ILE A 707 -19.92 -3.75 2.12
C ILE A 707 -19.18 -2.66 2.88
N LEU A 708 -17.96 -2.34 2.45
CA LEU A 708 -17.05 -1.45 3.15
C LEU A 708 -16.65 -0.28 2.26
N GLY A 709 -16.68 0.93 2.78
CA GLY A 709 -16.18 2.10 2.08
C GLY A 709 -16.17 3.37 2.92
N GLY A 710 -15.54 4.42 2.39
CA GLY A 710 -15.46 5.74 3.03
C GLY A 710 -16.72 6.57 2.82
N ASP A 711 -16.74 7.75 3.45
CA ASP A 711 -17.86 8.71 3.34
C ASP A 711 -18.06 9.23 1.92
N GLY A 712 -17.01 9.47 1.16
CA GLY A 712 -17.14 9.90 -0.24
C GLY A 712 -17.90 8.91 -1.12
N TRP A 713 -17.76 7.60 -0.86
CA TRP A 713 -18.61 6.59 -1.48
C TRP A 713 -20.06 6.67 -0.97
N ALA A 714 -20.25 6.53 0.35
CA ALA A 714 -21.56 6.32 0.93
C ALA A 714 -22.47 7.55 0.91
N TYR A 715 -21.90 8.75 1.08
CA TYR A 715 -22.68 10.00 1.11
C TYR A 715 -22.85 10.66 -0.26
N ASP A 716 -21.89 10.41 -1.18
CA ASP A 716 -21.81 11.10 -2.47
C ASP A 716 -22.04 10.15 -3.65
N ILE A 717 -20.97 9.64 -4.25
CA ILE A 717 -21.02 9.01 -5.58
C ILE A 717 -21.71 7.65 -5.58
N GLY A 718 -21.56 6.84 -4.53
CA GLY A 718 -22.17 5.52 -4.40
C GLY A 718 -23.52 5.53 -3.67
N TYR A 719 -24.05 6.70 -3.31
CA TYR A 719 -25.27 6.78 -2.50
C TYR A 719 -26.48 6.14 -3.19
N GLY A 720 -26.66 6.32 -4.49
CA GLY A 720 -27.79 5.75 -5.22
C GLY A 720 -27.81 4.21 -5.16
N GLY A 721 -26.65 3.58 -5.31
CA GLY A 721 -26.52 2.14 -5.14
C GLY A 721 -26.72 1.70 -3.69
N LEU A 722 -26.17 2.45 -2.73
CA LEU A 722 -26.39 2.18 -1.30
C LEU A 722 -27.88 2.19 -0.95
N ASP A 723 -28.63 3.18 -1.42
CA ASP A 723 -30.06 3.32 -1.23
C ASP A 723 -30.83 2.11 -1.79
N HIS A 724 -30.49 1.68 -3.02
CA HIS A 724 -31.05 0.47 -3.63
C HIS A 724 -30.76 -0.80 -2.83
N VAL A 725 -29.54 -0.94 -2.31
CA VAL A 725 -29.12 -2.12 -1.52
C VAL A 725 -29.93 -2.21 -0.22
N VAL A 726 -30.06 -1.13 0.53
CA VAL A 726 -30.85 -1.15 1.78
C VAL A 726 -32.34 -1.35 1.48
N ALA A 727 -32.84 -0.86 0.35
CA ALA A 727 -34.22 -1.09 -0.10
C ALA A 727 -34.50 -2.56 -0.47
N SER A 728 -33.45 -3.35 -0.78
CA SER A 728 -33.60 -4.76 -1.20
C SER A 728 -34.09 -5.71 -0.10
N GLY A 729 -33.93 -5.31 1.17
CA GLY A 729 -34.26 -6.15 2.33
C GLY A 729 -33.40 -7.38 2.51
N ARG A 730 -32.28 -7.51 1.77
CA ARG A 730 -31.35 -8.64 1.87
C ARG A 730 -30.47 -8.56 3.10
N ASP A 731 -30.06 -9.72 3.62
CA ASP A 731 -29.13 -9.84 4.76
C ASP A 731 -27.71 -9.45 4.31
N VAL A 732 -27.43 -8.15 4.38
CA VAL A 732 -26.15 -7.57 4.00
C VAL A 732 -25.77 -6.48 4.99
N ASN A 733 -24.52 -6.46 5.41
CA ASN A 733 -23.98 -5.51 6.36
C ASN A 733 -23.18 -4.42 5.64
N ILE A 734 -23.37 -3.18 6.02
CA ILE A 734 -22.69 -2.03 5.44
C ILE A 734 -21.93 -1.30 6.55
N LEU A 735 -20.61 -1.14 6.38
CA LEU A 735 -19.79 -0.29 7.25
C LEU A 735 -19.27 0.90 6.48
N VAL A 736 -19.72 2.09 6.88
CA VAL A 736 -19.19 3.36 6.40
C VAL A 736 -18.10 3.84 7.34
N LEU A 737 -16.87 3.95 6.84
CA LEU A 737 -15.74 4.55 7.53
C LEU A 737 -15.78 6.06 7.30
N ASP A 738 -16.44 6.77 8.21
CA ASP A 738 -16.73 8.20 8.07
C ASP A 738 -15.54 9.04 8.53
N THR A 739 -14.67 9.39 7.58
CA THR A 739 -13.56 10.34 7.80
C THR A 739 -13.94 11.78 7.50
N GLU A 740 -15.21 12.06 7.16
CA GLU A 740 -15.78 13.38 6.89
C GLU A 740 -15.12 14.13 5.70
N VAL A 741 -14.24 13.48 4.96
CA VAL A 741 -13.56 14.01 3.76
C VAL A 741 -13.17 12.88 2.81
N TYR A 742 -12.94 13.18 1.54
CA TYR A 742 -12.26 12.26 0.61
C TYR A 742 -10.80 12.10 1.04
N SER A 743 -10.53 11.26 2.01
CA SER A 743 -9.23 11.17 2.68
C SER A 743 -8.11 10.66 1.76
N ASN A 744 -8.40 9.67 0.91
CA ASN A 744 -7.39 9.04 0.06
C ASN A 744 -6.87 9.99 -1.02
N THR A 745 -7.73 10.79 -1.61
CA THR A 745 -7.40 11.70 -2.71
C THR A 745 -6.82 13.04 -2.25
N GLY A 746 -6.84 13.34 -0.96
CA GLY A 746 -6.16 14.52 -0.40
C GLY A 746 -7.01 15.45 0.45
N GLY A 747 -8.13 14.99 1.00
CA GLY A 747 -8.93 15.76 1.97
C GLY A 747 -9.93 16.73 1.35
N GLN A 748 -10.52 16.38 0.21
CA GLN A 748 -11.61 17.15 -0.40
C GLN A 748 -12.89 17.04 0.43
N ALA A 749 -13.68 18.12 0.44
CA ALA A 749 -14.98 18.13 1.11
C ALA A 749 -15.95 17.13 0.48
N SER A 750 -16.59 16.31 1.34
CA SER A 750 -17.70 15.41 0.98
C SER A 750 -19.03 15.94 1.52
N LYS A 751 -20.15 15.24 1.25
CA LYS A 751 -21.42 15.53 1.92
C LYS A 751 -21.42 15.15 3.42
N ALA A 752 -20.41 14.37 3.86
CA ALA A 752 -20.18 14.06 5.26
C ALA A 752 -19.38 15.13 6.01
N THR A 753 -18.76 16.06 5.32
CA THR A 753 -18.00 17.16 5.94
C THR A 753 -18.92 18.07 6.72
N ASN A 754 -18.54 18.39 7.96
CA ASN A 754 -19.34 19.24 8.84
C ASN A 754 -19.40 20.70 8.35
N ILE A 755 -20.48 21.41 8.69
CA ILE A 755 -20.61 22.86 8.43
C ILE A 755 -19.44 23.61 9.11
N GLY A 756 -18.85 24.54 8.40
CA GLY A 756 -17.71 25.34 8.89
C GLY A 756 -16.35 24.64 8.82
N ALA A 757 -16.31 23.33 8.58
CA ALA A 757 -15.02 22.62 8.46
C ALA A 757 -14.25 23.03 7.19
N VAL A 758 -12.95 23.27 7.34
CA VAL A 758 -12.04 23.60 6.24
C VAL A 758 -11.50 22.32 5.61
N ALA A 759 -11.70 22.19 4.30
CA ALA A 759 -11.21 21.07 3.51
C ALA A 759 -10.81 21.56 2.11
N GLN A 760 -10.21 20.70 1.30
CA GLN A 760 -10.03 21.02 -0.12
C GLN A 760 -11.41 21.28 -0.77
N PHE A 761 -11.49 22.28 -1.64
CA PHE A 761 -12.72 22.85 -2.23
C PHE A 761 -13.68 23.51 -1.23
N ALA A 762 -13.28 23.62 0.03
CA ALA A 762 -14.01 24.35 1.08
C ALA A 762 -13.04 25.18 1.95
N ALA A 763 -12.16 25.96 1.31
CA ALA A 763 -11.10 26.71 1.97
C ALA A 763 -11.61 27.79 2.96
N ALA A 764 -12.81 28.32 2.75
CA ALA A 764 -13.49 29.26 3.64
C ALA A 764 -14.41 28.57 4.67
N GLY A 765 -14.36 27.25 4.76
CA GLY A 765 -15.29 26.43 5.53
C GLY A 765 -16.51 25.99 4.71
N LYS A 766 -16.97 24.76 4.93
CA LYS A 766 -18.15 24.23 4.24
C LYS A 766 -19.40 24.99 4.63
N ALA A 767 -20.13 25.48 3.66
CA ALA A 767 -21.31 26.32 3.87
C ALA A 767 -22.61 25.53 4.19
N ILE A 768 -22.64 24.24 3.87
CA ILE A 768 -23.83 23.39 3.94
C ILE A 768 -23.62 22.33 5.03
N GLN A 769 -24.70 22.02 5.76
CA GLN A 769 -24.73 21.00 6.80
C GLN A 769 -24.39 19.60 6.27
N LYS A 770 -23.81 18.76 7.12
CA LYS A 770 -23.57 17.33 6.86
C LYS A 770 -24.89 16.64 6.52
N LYS A 771 -24.88 15.81 5.46
CA LYS A 771 -25.99 14.94 5.10
C LYS A 771 -26.20 13.91 6.22
N SER A 772 -27.43 13.76 6.71
CA SER A 772 -27.75 12.74 7.72
C SER A 772 -28.06 11.40 7.05
N LEU A 773 -27.05 10.61 6.77
CA LEU A 773 -27.21 9.29 6.15
C LEU A 773 -27.98 8.33 7.06
N ALA A 774 -27.77 8.41 8.37
CA ALA A 774 -28.47 7.58 9.35
C ALA A 774 -29.98 7.84 9.34
N GLU A 775 -30.44 9.11 9.38
CA GLU A 775 -31.86 9.44 9.34
C GLU A 775 -32.53 9.01 8.04
N ILE A 776 -31.84 9.14 6.91
CA ILE A 776 -32.33 8.67 5.61
C ILE A 776 -32.54 7.15 5.65
N ALA A 777 -31.57 6.38 6.15
CA ALA A 777 -31.70 4.94 6.28
C ALA A 777 -32.79 4.54 7.26
N MET A 778 -32.93 5.23 8.38
CA MET A 778 -34.00 4.99 9.37
C MET A 778 -35.40 5.18 8.79
N SER A 779 -35.55 5.99 7.74
CA SER A 779 -36.86 6.22 7.09
C SER A 779 -37.47 4.97 6.44
N TYR A 780 -36.66 3.96 6.13
CA TYR A 780 -37.11 2.66 5.63
C TYR A 780 -37.83 1.82 6.69
N GLY A 781 -37.60 2.03 7.98
CA GLY A 781 -38.28 1.40 9.10
C GLY A 781 -37.88 -0.05 9.41
N TYR A 782 -37.16 -0.75 8.52
CA TYR A 782 -36.74 -2.15 8.68
C TYR A 782 -35.23 -2.34 8.56
N ILE A 783 -34.45 -1.28 8.60
CA ILE A 783 -32.98 -1.35 8.53
C ILE A 783 -32.39 -1.21 9.93
N TYR A 784 -31.41 -2.03 10.26
CA TYR A 784 -30.61 -1.77 11.45
C TYR A 784 -29.66 -0.61 11.18
N VAL A 785 -29.70 0.44 11.99
CA VAL A 785 -28.86 1.64 11.83
C VAL A 785 -28.14 1.96 13.11
N ALA A 786 -26.80 2.13 13.04
CA ALA A 786 -25.99 2.56 14.17
C ALA A 786 -24.94 3.60 13.74
N GLN A 787 -24.73 4.59 14.60
CA GLN A 787 -23.59 5.51 14.53
C GLN A 787 -22.68 5.28 15.72
N VAL A 788 -21.39 5.08 15.49
CA VAL A 788 -20.42 4.71 16.51
C VAL A 788 -19.11 5.47 16.37
N ALA A 789 -18.44 5.70 17.50
CA ALA A 789 -17.08 6.21 17.52
C ALA A 789 -16.26 5.35 18.48
N MET A 790 -15.26 4.64 17.95
CA MET A 790 -14.49 3.66 18.73
C MET A 790 -13.77 4.31 19.92
N GLY A 791 -13.22 5.51 19.74
CA GLY A 791 -12.55 6.24 20.81
C GLY A 791 -13.47 6.69 21.93
N ALA A 792 -14.73 7.04 21.58
CA ALA A 792 -15.72 7.47 22.57
C ALA A 792 -16.27 6.29 23.38
N ASN A 793 -16.65 5.19 22.73
CA ASN A 793 -17.17 4.00 23.40
C ASN A 793 -16.87 2.71 22.62
N PRO A 794 -15.74 2.05 22.87
CA PRO A 794 -15.36 0.83 22.17
C PRO A 794 -16.33 -0.34 22.42
N GLN A 795 -16.98 -0.41 23.59
CA GLN A 795 -17.97 -1.45 23.89
C GLN A 795 -19.27 -1.25 23.09
N GLN A 796 -19.71 -0.01 22.91
CA GLN A 796 -20.85 0.33 22.05
C GLN A 796 -20.54 -0.03 20.59
N THR A 797 -19.34 0.30 20.12
CA THR A 797 -18.90 -0.04 18.76
C THR A 797 -18.94 -1.55 18.53
N LEU A 798 -18.38 -2.32 19.45
CA LEU A 798 -18.40 -3.79 19.37
C LEU A 798 -19.83 -4.33 19.38
N LYS A 799 -20.68 -3.81 20.26
CA LYS A 799 -22.09 -4.21 20.36
C LYS A 799 -22.84 -3.92 19.05
N ALA A 800 -22.71 -2.71 18.50
CA ALA A 800 -23.38 -2.33 17.26
C ALA A 800 -22.96 -3.21 16.06
N ILE A 801 -21.68 -3.52 15.93
CA ILE A 801 -21.15 -4.42 14.88
C ILE A 801 -21.71 -5.85 15.06
N ALA A 802 -21.76 -6.35 16.30
CA ALA A 802 -22.31 -7.67 16.59
C ALA A 802 -23.83 -7.75 16.36
N GLU A 803 -24.57 -6.71 16.70
CA GLU A 803 -26.01 -6.60 16.44
C GLU A 803 -26.31 -6.48 14.93
N ALA A 804 -25.49 -5.73 14.17
CA ALA A 804 -25.61 -5.64 12.73
C ALA A 804 -25.47 -7.01 12.05
N GLU A 805 -24.47 -7.79 12.43
CA GLU A 805 -24.27 -9.17 11.92
C GLU A 805 -25.38 -10.12 12.30
N ALA A 806 -26.01 -9.93 13.46
CA ALA A 806 -27.10 -10.78 13.92
C ALA A 806 -28.48 -10.38 13.35
N TYR A 807 -28.59 -9.22 12.74
CA TYR A 807 -29.84 -8.72 12.21
C TYR A 807 -30.20 -9.42 10.89
N PRO A 808 -31.39 -10.01 10.74
CA PRO A 808 -31.77 -10.75 9.54
C PRO A 808 -32.29 -9.82 8.42
N GLY A 809 -31.46 -8.88 7.98
CA GLY A 809 -31.81 -7.88 6.98
C GLY A 809 -30.65 -6.90 6.76
N PRO A 810 -30.88 -5.81 6.01
CA PRO A 810 -29.83 -4.85 5.75
C PRO A 810 -29.46 -4.06 7.02
N SER A 811 -28.16 -3.93 7.25
CA SER A 811 -27.59 -3.21 8.37
C SER A 811 -26.67 -2.09 7.90
N LEU A 812 -26.76 -0.91 8.50
CA LEU A 812 -25.90 0.24 8.23
C LEU A 812 -25.22 0.69 9.53
N VAL A 813 -23.92 0.51 9.61
CA VAL A 813 -23.07 1.02 10.70
C VAL A 813 -22.22 2.16 10.15
N ILE A 814 -22.32 3.35 10.73
CA ILE A 814 -21.49 4.52 10.40
C ILE A 814 -20.47 4.69 11.52
N GLY A 815 -19.22 4.39 11.21
CA GLY A 815 -18.10 4.50 12.16
C GLY A 815 -17.31 5.79 11.94
N TYR A 816 -17.36 6.72 12.89
CA TYR A 816 -16.48 7.89 12.87
C TYR A 816 -15.03 7.43 12.93
N ALA A 817 -14.24 7.82 11.94
CA ALA A 817 -12.85 7.41 11.76
C ALA A 817 -11.91 8.62 11.71
N PRO A 818 -11.20 8.94 12.81
CA PRO A 818 -10.25 10.06 12.83
C PRO A 818 -9.18 9.92 11.74
N CYS A 819 -8.89 11.02 11.04
CA CYS A 819 -8.00 11.05 9.90
C CYS A 819 -6.89 12.10 10.06
N GLU A 820 -5.73 11.85 9.45
CA GLU A 820 -4.63 12.83 9.40
C GLU A 820 -5.08 14.17 8.79
N MET A 821 -6.08 14.15 7.91
CA MET A 821 -6.65 15.35 7.28
C MET A 821 -7.46 16.23 8.25
N HIS A 822 -7.83 15.73 9.43
CA HIS A 822 -8.52 16.53 10.47
C HIS A 822 -7.60 17.51 11.20
N SER A 823 -6.28 17.47 10.95
CA SER A 823 -5.28 18.31 11.64
C SER A 823 -5.36 18.21 13.17
N ILE A 824 -5.52 16.99 13.68
CA ILE A 824 -5.69 16.66 15.10
C ILE A 824 -4.60 17.31 15.95
N LYS A 825 -5.00 18.02 17.01
CA LYS A 825 -4.06 18.65 17.94
C LYS A 825 -3.20 17.60 18.63
N GLY A 826 -1.90 17.66 18.44
CA GLY A 826 -0.95 16.64 18.92
C GLY A 826 -0.70 15.49 17.95
N GLY A 827 -1.35 15.50 16.78
CA GLY A 827 -1.19 14.49 15.71
C GLY A 827 -2.00 13.23 15.95
N MET A 828 -1.82 12.26 15.05
CA MET A 828 -2.60 11.00 15.05
C MET A 828 -2.40 10.14 16.31
N THR A 829 -1.43 10.41 17.14
CA THR A 829 -1.29 9.77 18.47
C THR A 829 -2.56 9.97 19.32
N ASN A 830 -3.23 11.11 19.15
CA ASN A 830 -4.44 11.48 19.89
C ASN A 830 -5.75 11.14 19.16
N CYS A 831 -5.70 10.40 18.06
CA CYS A 831 -6.86 10.15 17.21
C CYS A 831 -8.07 9.52 17.94
N GLN A 832 -7.84 8.72 18.99
CA GLN A 832 -8.93 8.11 19.74
C GLN A 832 -9.55 9.05 20.80
N ALA A 833 -8.93 10.20 21.04
CA ALA A 833 -9.46 11.22 21.96
C ALA A 833 -10.27 12.31 21.23
N GLU A 834 -10.15 12.40 19.91
CA GLU A 834 -10.93 13.31 19.08
C GLU A 834 -12.38 12.84 18.93
#